data_27725bd42c2e2c8dd98a82af23853417
#
_entry.id   27725bd42c2e2c8dd98a82af23853417
#
_cell.length_a   1.000
_cell.length_b   1.000
_cell.length_c   1.000
_cell.angle_alpha   90.00
_cell.angle_beta   90.00
_cell.angle_gamma   90.00
#
_symmetry.space_group_name_H-M   'P 1'
#
loop_
_entity.id
_entity.type
_entity.pdbx_description
1 polymer ?
#
loop_
_entity_poly.entity_id
_entity_poly.type
_entity_poly.pdbx_seq_one_letter_code
_entity_poly.pdbx_strand_id
1 'polypeptide(L)'
;MKVGRAVQTILLYGLCYAVANYTLITFAFADGWTIIWPHNGVTVALLLMRPKSQWLWTLVGIELGTGVGDYATGDTLPMVLFNRVCSAAEVLVCASLIPKFTTLEAWLRTPHLFRRFFAALVLGPGISGLAPAALSYYLKHGAWLVAFNNWATSDALGIAMTMPLALAIRSPQMRALFARSAIVTTLAFLSLGMAGAALIFSIDSYHFEFLLFPLLLLVDSVLGFAGTAITVVAVMLIMIYYTTHGAGPFAAWPATLVIPRDFALQIFFACNLIGLFPASVMFMERRRMAQALLESNRELAERAHTLEDLTIKADAANRFKSEFLANMSHEIRTPLNGVIGMTGLMLETDLSSEQRDYAQMARSSGQSLLSLINDILDVSKIEAGRLDLESIEFDVNALIEEAVDSVALRAAEKRLEVVVDVDLSLPPRFRGDPTRLKQILLNLLSNAVKFTDAGAIGLLLRSTGHIAAAHTAPDRTKLAFEVWDNGIGIPADRLAALFVPFIQVDSSTTRKFGGSGLGLSIAKQLVEAMGGSIEVNSELGRGTRFAFSVVLHAIPNMGPAPPSLAGLRVLAAIDYPSVRDLIARDLAAVGCDVLLADSARDALRIYESQLAAGSPPRAAIIDQCLADGDGTWLAAGIRSVAAPPPVLVLLRSLAHGGENEDSALFDQILHKPVKNRRLLAVLCALTARVPTASNVAPVALRDATPAPGLRILLADDNVVNQMVASRMLRRCGASVRVVSNGLEALQALRDADFDAVLMDCQMPDMDGYEATRQLRRAAPGTRNRDVPIIALTASAFATDRELCLAAGMNDFLSKPLERARLEEALLRATQPAVVAAALYGSERTGE
;
A
#
# COMPACT_ATOMS: atom_id res chain seq x y z
N MET A 1 -54.78 51.59 8.10
CA MET A 1 -54.62 50.17 8.25
C MET A 1 -54.07 49.68 9.59
N LYS A 2 -53.20 50.41 10.30
CA LYS A 2 -52.67 50.00 11.63
C LYS A 2 -53.70 50.05 12.76
N VAL A 3 -54.56 51.11 12.81
CA VAL A 3 -55.55 51.27 13.86
C VAL A 3 -56.63 50.18 13.81
N GLY A 4 -57.19 49.85 12.65
CA GLY A 4 -58.20 48.81 12.53
C GLY A 4 -57.74 47.43 13.00
N ARG A 5 -56.45 47.05 12.75
CA ARG A 5 -55.89 45.80 13.25
C ARG A 5 -55.66 45.80 14.76
N ALA A 6 -55.34 46.95 15.35
CA ALA A 6 -55.21 47.08 16.80
C ALA A 6 -56.58 46.86 17.47
N VAL A 7 -57.64 47.53 16.98
CA VAL A 7 -58.97 47.35 17.47
C VAL A 7 -59.46 45.91 17.34
N GLN A 8 -59.27 45.27 16.21
CA GLN A 8 -59.61 43.85 16.05
C GLN A 8 -58.83 42.92 17.02
N THR A 9 -57.55 43.22 17.27
CA THR A 9 -56.75 42.47 18.25
C THR A 9 -57.32 42.61 19.64
N ILE A 10 -57.63 43.85 20.06
CA ILE A 10 -58.21 44.13 21.37
C ILE A 10 -59.54 43.41 21.53
N LEU A 11 -60.43 43.52 20.57
CA LEU A 11 -61.79 42.91 20.65
C LEU A 11 -61.68 41.35 20.66
N LEU A 12 -60.87 40.79 19.84
CA LEU A 12 -60.72 39.33 19.79
C LEU A 12 -60.21 38.77 21.12
N TYR A 13 -59.08 39.31 21.60
CA TYR A 13 -58.48 38.82 22.85
C TYR A 13 -59.35 39.21 24.05
N GLY A 14 -59.97 40.44 24.05
CA GLY A 14 -60.79 40.86 25.09
C GLY A 14 -62.05 39.97 25.30
N LEU A 15 -62.73 39.62 24.23
CA LEU A 15 -63.84 38.68 24.30
C LEU A 15 -63.42 37.26 24.72
N CYS A 16 -62.37 36.71 24.12
CA CYS A 16 -61.93 35.38 24.46
C CYS A 16 -61.54 35.28 25.94
N TYR A 17 -60.80 36.29 26.43
CA TYR A 17 -60.32 36.26 27.82
C TYR A 17 -61.45 36.62 28.80
N ALA A 18 -62.41 37.47 28.48
CA ALA A 18 -63.52 37.69 29.31
C ALA A 18 -64.39 36.43 29.54
N VAL A 19 -64.69 35.71 28.47
CA VAL A 19 -65.44 34.45 28.58
C VAL A 19 -64.60 33.39 29.34
N ALA A 20 -63.27 33.25 29.00
CA ALA A 20 -62.42 32.26 29.65
C ALA A 20 -62.26 32.52 31.14
N ASN A 21 -62.08 33.80 31.55
CA ASN A 21 -61.89 34.18 32.92
C ASN A 21 -63.17 34.04 33.71
N TYR A 22 -64.29 34.54 33.16
CA TYR A 22 -65.64 34.36 33.78
C TYR A 22 -65.90 32.85 33.98
N THR A 23 -65.70 32.02 33.00
CA THR A 23 -65.94 30.60 33.10
C THR A 23 -65.04 29.97 34.15
N LEU A 24 -63.74 30.30 34.15
CA LEU A 24 -62.79 29.79 35.10
C LEU A 24 -63.15 30.14 36.53
N ILE A 25 -63.48 31.43 36.78
CA ILE A 25 -63.86 31.88 38.12
C ILE A 25 -65.19 31.24 38.58
N THR A 26 -66.19 31.14 37.69
CA THR A 26 -67.55 30.63 38.04
C THR A 26 -67.47 29.12 38.33
N PHE A 27 -66.69 28.34 37.59
CA PHE A 27 -66.63 26.87 37.72
C PHE A 27 -65.53 26.36 38.66
N ALA A 28 -64.48 27.08 38.84
CA ALA A 28 -63.34 26.61 39.62
C ALA A 28 -63.24 27.19 41.03
N PHE A 29 -63.98 28.28 41.33
CA PHE A 29 -63.69 29.06 42.53
C PHE A 29 -65.00 29.47 43.31
N ALA A 30 -65.79 28.49 43.69
CA ALA A 30 -67.00 28.70 44.48
C ALA A 30 -66.71 29.38 45.81
N ASP A 31 -65.51 29.36 46.39
CA ASP A 31 -65.05 29.84 47.68
C ASP A 31 -64.13 31.06 47.68
N GLY A 32 -63.92 31.69 46.50
CA GLY A 32 -63.23 32.98 46.38
C GLY A 32 -61.67 32.95 46.46
N TRP A 33 -61.06 31.82 46.51
CA TRP A 33 -59.58 31.71 46.53
C TRP A 33 -59.05 31.07 45.26
N THR A 34 -58.21 31.84 44.55
CA THR A 34 -57.57 31.34 43.30
C THR A 34 -56.29 30.64 43.61
N ILE A 35 -56.25 29.31 43.46
CA ILE A 35 -55.06 28.48 43.71
C ILE A 35 -53.98 28.73 42.62
N ILE A 36 -54.35 28.98 41.37
CA ILE A 36 -53.45 29.21 40.23
C ILE A 36 -54.12 30.19 39.24
N TRP A 37 -53.34 31.13 38.69
CA TRP A 37 -53.76 32.04 37.63
C TRP A 37 -53.21 31.61 36.25
N PRO A 38 -53.98 30.82 35.47
CA PRO A 38 -53.47 30.27 34.21
C PRO A 38 -53.32 31.27 33.08
N HIS A 39 -54.08 32.39 33.09
CA HIS A 39 -54.10 33.36 32.00
C HIS A 39 -52.77 34.10 31.80
N ASN A 40 -51.99 34.36 32.87
CA ASN A 40 -50.72 35.07 32.79
C ASN A 40 -49.75 34.28 31.92
N GLY A 41 -49.64 32.93 32.05
CA GLY A 41 -48.80 32.12 31.26
C GLY A 41 -49.16 32.05 29.77
N VAL A 42 -50.46 31.98 29.46
CA VAL A 42 -50.98 32.09 28.08
C VAL A 42 -50.63 33.46 27.48
N THR A 43 -50.76 34.51 28.28
CA THR A 43 -50.50 35.91 27.86
C THR A 43 -49.02 36.09 27.56
N VAL A 44 -48.10 35.59 28.42
CA VAL A 44 -46.67 35.61 28.19
C VAL A 44 -46.34 34.85 26.89
N ALA A 45 -46.90 33.65 26.68
CA ALA A 45 -46.69 32.90 25.45
C ALA A 45 -47.13 33.66 24.19
N LEU A 46 -48.33 34.29 24.25
CA LEU A 46 -48.81 35.08 23.14
C LEU A 46 -47.90 36.28 22.80
N LEU A 47 -47.37 36.97 23.83
CA LEU A 47 -46.43 38.07 23.64
C LEU A 47 -45.15 37.59 23.01
N LEU A 48 -44.59 36.49 23.47
CA LEU A 48 -43.37 35.90 22.90
C LEU A 48 -43.53 35.48 21.44
N MET A 49 -44.70 35.02 21.04
CA MET A 49 -45.01 34.64 19.66
C MET A 49 -45.24 35.84 18.73
N ARG A 50 -45.33 37.06 19.24
CA ARG A 50 -45.62 38.27 18.47
C ARG A 50 -44.47 39.25 18.42
N PRO A 51 -44.40 40.13 17.39
CA PRO A 51 -43.43 41.21 17.35
C PRO A 51 -43.67 42.19 18.47
N LYS A 52 -42.63 42.79 19.06
CA LYS A 52 -42.75 43.74 20.19
C LYS A 52 -43.70 44.91 19.91
N SER A 53 -43.85 45.36 18.67
CA SER A 53 -44.77 46.39 18.25
C SER A 53 -46.24 46.05 18.45
N GLN A 54 -46.63 44.80 18.66
CA GLN A 54 -47.95 44.30 18.88
C GLN A 54 -48.23 44.00 20.36
N TRP A 55 -47.22 44.01 21.23
CA TRP A 55 -47.34 43.63 22.63
C TRP A 55 -48.39 44.48 23.37
N LEU A 56 -48.31 45.81 23.20
CA LEU A 56 -49.25 46.77 23.87
C LEU A 56 -50.72 46.44 23.57
N TRP A 57 -51.04 46.27 22.31
CA TRP A 57 -52.42 46.04 21.91
C TRP A 57 -52.93 44.63 22.30
N THR A 58 -52.07 43.66 22.32
CA THR A 58 -52.37 42.31 22.79
C THR A 58 -52.60 42.30 24.28
N LEU A 59 -51.76 42.97 25.04
CA LEU A 59 -51.87 43.08 26.49
C LEU A 59 -53.09 43.86 26.89
N VAL A 60 -53.33 45.03 26.31
CA VAL A 60 -54.51 45.81 26.57
C VAL A 60 -55.80 45.03 26.31
N GLY A 61 -55.89 44.29 25.20
CA GLY A 61 -57.06 43.45 24.92
C GLY A 61 -57.29 42.36 25.96
N ILE A 62 -56.18 41.69 26.38
CA ILE A 62 -56.27 40.61 27.36
C ILE A 62 -56.68 41.15 28.74
N GLU A 63 -56.00 42.21 29.21
CA GLU A 63 -56.31 42.80 30.55
C GLU A 63 -57.62 43.36 30.63
N LEU A 64 -58.18 44.04 29.59
CA LEU A 64 -59.59 44.51 29.54
C LEU A 64 -60.56 43.31 29.61
N GLY A 65 -60.28 42.24 28.81
CA GLY A 65 -61.16 41.08 28.85
C GLY A 65 -61.19 40.38 30.21
N THR A 66 -60.02 40.18 30.79
CA THR A 66 -59.91 39.60 32.13
C THR A 66 -60.55 40.46 33.19
N GLY A 67 -60.35 41.79 33.11
CA GLY A 67 -60.97 42.73 34.01
C GLY A 67 -62.54 42.76 33.92
N VAL A 68 -63.14 42.60 32.72
CA VAL A 68 -64.57 42.40 32.54
C VAL A 68 -65.04 41.13 33.24
N GLY A 69 -64.29 40.05 33.14
CA GLY A 69 -64.53 38.78 33.84
C GLY A 69 -64.51 38.94 35.35
N ASP A 70 -63.49 39.59 35.93
CA ASP A 70 -63.37 39.84 37.35
C ASP A 70 -64.48 40.72 37.89
N TYR A 71 -64.86 41.78 37.14
CA TYR A 71 -65.97 42.62 37.49
C TYR A 71 -67.30 41.87 37.47
N ALA A 72 -67.50 41.02 36.48
CA ALA A 72 -68.73 40.23 36.36
C ALA A 72 -68.91 39.19 37.48
N THR A 73 -67.78 38.79 38.11
CA THR A 73 -67.81 37.85 39.25
C THR A 73 -67.89 38.54 40.62
N GLY A 74 -67.97 39.87 40.63
CA GLY A 74 -68.30 40.62 41.84
C GLY A 74 -67.16 41.49 42.41
N ASP A 75 -66.02 41.59 41.78
CA ASP A 75 -64.92 42.47 42.20
C ASP A 75 -65.30 43.95 41.98
N THR A 76 -64.88 44.85 42.86
CA THR A 76 -65.04 46.27 42.71
C THR A 76 -64.15 46.83 41.63
N LEU A 77 -64.66 47.82 40.86
CA LEU A 77 -63.85 48.39 39.73
C LEU A 77 -62.45 48.90 40.15
N PRO A 78 -62.23 49.58 41.30
CA PRO A 78 -60.86 49.93 41.71
C PRO A 78 -59.91 48.71 41.93
N MET A 79 -60.47 47.66 42.48
CA MET A 79 -59.76 46.43 42.73
C MET A 79 -59.38 45.71 41.40
N VAL A 80 -60.35 45.67 40.50
CA VAL A 80 -60.09 45.12 39.13
C VAL A 80 -59.00 45.91 38.45
N LEU A 81 -59.10 47.24 38.41
CA LEU A 81 -58.08 48.09 37.81
C LEU A 81 -56.69 47.87 38.42
N PHE A 82 -56.57 47.80 39.73
CA PHE A 82 -55.37 47.60 40.44
C PHE A 82 -54.74 46.21 40.11
N ASN A 83 -55.54 45.15 40.18
CA ASN A 83 -55.10 43.80 39.88
C ASN A 83 -54.64 43.67 38.41
N ARG A 84 -55.34 44.34 37.46
CA ARG A 84 -54.87 44.28 36.01
C ARG A 84 -53.57 45.02 35.77
N VAL A 85 -53.33 46.12 36.48
CA VAL A 85 -52.01 46.79 36.35
C VAL A 85 -50.90 45.93 36.89
N CYS A 86 -51.14 45.26 38.03
CA CYS A 86 -50.14 44.32 38.60
C CYS A 86 -49.91 43.14 37.67
N SER A 87 -50.95 42.52 37.14
CA SER A 87 -50.86 41.40 36.16
C SER A 87 -50.11 41.83 34.86
N ALA A 88 -50.50 43.02 34.31
CA ALA A 88 -49.82 43.54 33.12
C ALA A 88 -48.29 43.76 33.34
N ALA A 89 -47.92 44.29 34.53
CA ALA A 89 -46.50 44.48 34.89
C ALA A 89 -45.78 43.13 34.99
N GLU A 90 -46.36 42.11 35.60
CA GLU A 90 -45.85 40.78 35.70
C GLU A 90 -45.58 40.16 34.32
N VAL A 91 -46.59 40.13 33.47
CA VAL A 91 -46.50 39.57 32.13
C VAL A 91 -45.43 40.27 31.31
N LEU A 92 -45.25 41.58 31.42
CA LEU A 92 -44.24 42.36 30.75
C LEU A 92 -42.81 41.99 31.27
N VAL A 93 -42.66 41.86 32.58
CA VAL A 93 -41.40 41.43 33.19
C VAL A 93 -41.05 40.05 32.71
N CYS A 94 -41.95 39.07 32.78
CA CYS A 94 -41.73 37.71 32.33
C CYS A 94 -41.41 37.66 30.83
N ALA A 95 -42.19 38.33 29.99
CA ALA A 95 -41.95 38.35 28.55
C ALA A 95 -40.64 39.07 28.13
N SER A 96 -40.18 40.02 28.95
CA SER A 96 -38.93 40.74 28.69
C SER A 96 -37.71 39.93 29.11
N LEU A 97 -37.78 39.11 30.14
CA LEU A 97 -36.69 38.23 30.62
C LEU A 97 -36.49 37.05 29.73
N ILE A 98 -37.53 36.56 29.05
CA ILE A 98 -37.47 35.41 28.16
C ILE A 98 -37.16 35.90 26.74
N PRO A 99 -35.95 35.58 26.16
CA PRO A 99 -35.62 35.95 24.80
C PRO A 99 -36.58 35.31 23.78
N LYS A 100 -36.73 35.96 22.65
CA LYS A 100 -37.49 35.39 21.53
C LYS A 100 -36.77 34.14 21.02
N PHE A 101 -37.54 33.12 20.78
CA PHE A 101 -37.08 31.85 20.17
C PHE A 101 -37.98 31.54 18.97
N THR A 102 -37.39 30.82 18.00
CA THR A 102 -38.07 30.51 16.75
C THR A 102 -38.99 29.30 16.86
N THR A 103 -38.63 28.36 17.70
CA THR A 103 -39.35 27.10 17.89
C THR A 103 -39.32 26.68 19.37
N LEU A 104 -40.33 25.93 19.81
CA LEU A 104 -40.35 25.32 21.13
C LEU A 104 -39.10 24.48 21.39
N GLU A 105 -38.66 23.79 20.39
CA GLU A 105 -37.45 22.97 20.46
C GLU A 105 -36.16 23.79 20.67
N ALA A 106 -36.04 24.96 20.03
CA ALA A 106 -34.90 25.85 20.25
C ALA A 106 -34.89 26.37 21.69
N TRP A 107 -36.07 26.63 22.25
CA TRP A 107 -36.24 27.06 23.63
C TRP A 107 -35.78 26.01 24.62
N LEU A 108 -36.20 24.76 24.44
CA LEU A 108 -35.85 23.65 25.32
C LEU A 108 -34.36 23.25 25.23
N ARG A 109 -33.74 23.48 24.10
CA ARG A 109 -32.32 23.10 23.87
C ARG A 109 -31.31 24.05 24.49
N THR A 110 -31.71 25.23 24.84
CA THR A 110 -30.77 26.28 25.17
C THR A 110 -30.74 26.52 26.68
N PRO A 111 -29.72 26.02 27.41
CA PRO A 111 -29.72 26.07 28.90
C PRO A 111 -29.87 27.46 29.48
N HIS A 112 -29.39 28.50 28.80
CA HIS A 112 -29.55 29.87 29.29
C HIS A 112 -31.01 30.40 29.14
N LEU A 113 -31.76 29.90 28.13
CA LEU A 113 -33.17 30.24 28.00
C LEU A 113 -33.99 29.61 29.12
N PHE A 114 -33.68 28.38 29.45
CA PHE A 114 -34.28 27.68 30.58
C PHE A 114 -34.03 28.38 31.90
N ARG A 115 -32.78 28.79 32.18
CA ARG A 115 -32.46 29.62 33.37
C ARG A 115 -33.21 30.92 33.41
N ARG A 116 -33.36 31.61 32.27
CA ARG A 116 -34.13 32.84 32.17
C ARG A 116 -35.61 32.63 32.39
N PHE A 117 -36.15 31.49 31.94
CA PHE A 117 -37.54 31.12 32.26
C PHE A 117 -37.73 30.95 33.75
N PHE A 118 -36.87 30.25 34.48
CA PHE A 118 -36.96 30.14 35.93
C PHE A 118 -36.77 31.51 36.62
N ALA A 119 -35.88 32.33 36.14
CA ALA A 119 -35.73 33.69 36.65
C ALA A 119 -37.02 34.53 36.43
N ALA A 120 -37.70 34.37 35.28
CA ALA A 120 -38.96 35.02 35.00
C ALA A 120 -40.09 34.57 35.95
N LEU A 121 -40.16 33.25 36.26
CA LEU A 121 -41.11 32.68 37.19
C LEU A 121 -40.96 33.21 38.66
N VAL A 122 -39.78 33.63 39.04
CA VAL A 122 -39.48 34.15 40.38
C VAL A 122 -39.63 35.67 40.37
N LEU A 123 -39.06 36.36 39.37
CA LEU A 123 -38.98 37.83 39.38
C LEU A 123 -40.30 38.50 38.93
N GLY A 124 -41.00 37.94 37.96
CA GLY A 124 -42.27 38.47 37.47
C GLY A 124 -43.33 38.48 38.59
N PRO A 125 -43.76 37.30 39.05
CA PRO A 125 -44.75 37.19 40.14
C PRO A 125 -44.28 37.79 41.47
N GLY A 126 -42.93 37.69 41.76
CA GLY A 126 -42.35 38.30 42.94
C GLY A 126 -42.51 39.84 42.99
N ILE A 127 -42.21 40.49 41.85
CA ILE A 127 -42.33 41.96 41.73
C ILE A 127 -43.82 42.40 41.73
N SER A 128 -44.68 41.71 40.98
CA SER A 128 -46.08 42.01 40.88
C SER A 128 -46.83 41.78 42.18
N GLY A 129 -46.47 40.80 42.99
CA GLY A 129 -47.08 40.46 44.25
C GLY A 129 -46.78 41.39 45.39
N LEU A 130 -45.79 42.28 45.30
CA LEU A 130 -45.44 43.22 46.35
C LEU A 130 -46.58 44.20 46.62
N ALA A 131 -47.22 44.76 45.57
CA ALA A 131 -48.25 45.75 45.68
C ALA A 131 -49.57 45.18 46.23
N PRO A 132 -50.09 44.03 45.74
CA PRO A 132 -51.23 43.34 46.33
C PRO A 132 -51.03 42.94 47.81
N ALA A 133 -49.82 42.47 48.13
CA ALA A 133 -49.49 42.10 49.50
C ALA A 133 -49.53 43.33 50.46
N ALA A 134 -48.97 44.47 50.03
CA ALA A 134 -48.99 45.72 50.76
C ALA A 134 -50.41 46.20 50.93
N LEU A 135 -51.26 46.17 49.87
CA LEU A 135 -52.63 46.57 49.91
C LEU A 135 -53.46 45.69 50.85
N SER A 136 -53.28 44.39 50.83
CA SER A 136 -53.90 43.41 51.72
C SER A 136 -53.56 43.70 53.21
N TYR A 137 -52.32 44.06 53.48
CA TYR A 137 -51.85 44.40 54.80
C TYR A 137 -52.50 45.68 55.29
N TYR A 138 -52.61 46.70 54.46
CA TYR A 138 -53.19 48.02 54.83
C TYR A 138 -54.69 47.98 55.03
N LEU A 139 -55.38 47.27 54.13
CA LEU A 139 -56.90 47.32 54.12
C LEU A 139 -57.50 46.23 55.02
N LYS A 140 -56.90 45.04 55.10
CA LYS A 140 -57.52 43.91 55.81
C LYS A 140 -56.77 43.50 57.09
N HIS A 141 -55.72 44.22 57.49
CA HIS A 141 -54.77 43.86 58.59
C HIS A 141 -54.26 42.42 58.47
N GLY A 142 -54.23 41.92 57.27
CA GLY A 142 -53.77 40.53 56.91
C GLY A 142 -52.28 40.36 57.06
N ALA A 143 -51.85 39.13 57.17
CA ALA A 143 -50.39 38.78 57.14
C ALA A 143 -49.85 39.08 55.75
N TRP A 144 -49.02 40.12 55.62
CA TRP A 144 -48.37 40.53 54.34
C TRP A 144 -47.72 39.39 53.63
N LEU A 145 -46.97 38.55 54.36
CA LEU A 145 -46.21 37.42 53.75
C LEU A 145 -47.11 36.33 53.15
N VAL A 146 -48.29 36.10 53.73
CA VAL A 146 -49.29 35.16 53.23
C VAL A 146 -49.89 35.68 51.92
N ALA A 147 -50.28 36.94 51.88
CA ALA A 147 -50.79 37.54 50.66
C ALA A 147 -49.78 37.59 49.52
N PHE A 148 -48.55 37.89 49.83
CA PHE A 148 -47.43 37.88 48.90
C PHE A 148 -47.14 36.46 48.33
N ASN A 149 -46.98 35.47 49.21
CA ASN A 149 -46.74 34.12 48.81
C ASN A 149 -47.87 33.56 47.95
N ASN A 150 -49.13 33.76 48.36
CA ASN A 150 -50.26 33.29 47.56
C ASN A 150 -50.30 33.90 46.17
N TRP A 151 -50.06 35.21 46.04
CA TRP A 151 -49.96 35.86 44.71
C TRP A 151 -48.81 35.34 43.91
N ALA A 152 -47.61 35.43 44.48
CA ALA A 152 -46.40 35.09 43.74
C ALA A 152 -46.33 33.62 43.28
N THR A 153 -46.77 32.68 44.16
CA THR A 153 -46.72 31.23 43.81
C THR A 153 -47.85 30.85 42.84
N SER A 154 -49.05 31.43 42.99
CA SER A 154 -50.21 31.20 42.11
C SER A 154 -49.93 31.62 40.66
N ASP A 155 -49.33 32.79 40.46
CA ASP A 155 -48.99 33.33 39.16
C ASP A 155 -47.79 32.62 38.58
N ALA A 156 -46.76 32.35 39.40
CA ALA A 156 -45.59 31.58 38.95
C ALA A 156 -45.95 30.18 38.43
N LEU A 157 -46.83 29.49 39.14
CA LEU A 157 -47.33 28.17 38.69
C LEU A 157 -48.21 28.27 37.46
N GLY A 158 -49.09 29.27 37.42
CA GLY A 158 -49.93 29.57 36.25
C GLY A 158 -49.06 29.72 34.98
N ILE A 159 -47.98 30.53 35.08
CA ILE A 159 -47.05 30.73 33.97
C ILE A 159 -46.28 29.44 33.66
N ALA A 160 -45.78 28.75 34.68
CA ALA A 160 -44.98 27.52 34.50
C ALA A 160 -45.75 26.42 33.78
N MET A 161 -47.07 26.35 33.97
CA MET A 161 -47.91 25.28 33.41
C MET A 161 -48.51 25.65 32.06
N THR A 162 -49.05 26.83 31.92
CA THR A 162 -49.82 27.20 30.74
C THR A 162 -48.99 27.80 29.62
N MET A 163 -47.87 28.48 29.92
CA MET A 163 -46.98 29.01 28.90
C MET A 163 -46.36 27.90 28.04
N PRO A 164 -45.79 26.79 28.58
CA PRO A 164 -45.27 25.68 27.79
C PRO A 164 -46.34 25.05 26.89
N LEU A 165 -47.56 24.85 27.40
CA LEU A 165 -48.67 24.32 26.61
C LEU A 165 -49.05 25.27 25.48
N ALA A 166 -49.19 26.56 25.75
CA ALA A 166 -49.54 27.56 24.74
C ALA A 166 -48.50 27.65 23.61
N LEU A 167 -47.21 27.52 23.97
CA LEU A 167 -46.11 27.43 23.00
C LEU A 167 -46.13 26.13 22.23
N ALA A 168 -46.49 25.00 22.88
CA ALA A 168 -46.51 23.68 22.26
C ALA A 168 -47.65 23.54 21.23
N ILE A 169 -48.76 24.21 21.36
CA ILE A 169 -49.94 24.09 20.46
C ILE A 169 -49.59 24.25 18.99
N ARG A 170 -48.66 25.14 18.65
CA ARG A 170 -48.20 25.36 17.27
C ARG A 170 -46.99 24.52 16.85
N SER A 171 -46.46 23.70 17.74
CA SER A 171 -45.28 22.90 17.45
C SER A 171 -45.56 21.71 16.50
N PRO A 172 -44.58 21.26 15.72
CA PRO A 172 -44.71 20.01 14.98
C PRO A 172 -44.99 18.80 15.89
N GLN A 173 -44.50 18.83 17.13
CA GLN A 173 -44.70 17.76 18.11
C GLN A 173 -46.19 17.64 18.47
N MET A 174 -46.90 18.77 18.70
CA MET A 174 -48.34 18.77 18.99
C MET A 174 -49.14 18.16 17.82
N ARG A 175 -48.78 18.51 16.60
CA ARG A 175 -49.45 17.94 15.41
C ARG A 175 -49.18 16.43 15.27
N ALA A 176 -47.98 15.99 15.62
CA ALA A 176 -47.61 14.58 15.58
C ALA A 176 -48.40 13.72 16.59
N LEU A 177 -48.72 14.27 17.78
CA LEU A 177 -49.54 13.56 18.77
C LEU A 177 -50.93 13.19 18.24
N PHE A 178 -51.52 14.07 17.41
CA PHE A 178 -52.85 13.87 16.83
C PHE A 178 -52.83 13.31 15.41
N ALA A 179 -51.68 12.84 14.93
CA ALA A 179 -51.59 12.10 13.67
C ALA A 179 -52.30 10.74 13.80
N ARG A 180 -52.88 10.24 12.70
CA ARG A 180 -53.60 8.94 12.67
C ARG A 180 -52.81 7.78 13.25
N SER A 181 -51.50 7.76 13.07
CA SER A 181 -50.60 6.70 13.58
C SER A 181 -50.34 6.80 15.10
N ALA A 182 -50.49 7.97 15.70
CA ALA A 182 -50.14 8.23 17.10
C ALA A 182 -51.32 8.47 18.02
N ILE A 183 -52.53 8.78 17.44
CA ILE A 183 -53.70 9.24 18.21
C ILE A 183 -54.13 8.25 19.31
N VAL A 184 -54.09 6.95 19.02
CA VAL A 184 -54.50 5.93 19.99
C VAL A 184 -53.54 5.90 21.19
N THR A 185 -52.25 5.91 20.92
CA THR A 185 -51.21 5.98 21.96
C THR A 185 -51.31 7.27 22.76
N THR A 186 -51.56 8.40 22.09
CA THR A 186 -51.72 9.70 22.73
C THR A 186 -52.92 9.71 23.67
N LEU A 187 -54.09 9.28 23.18
CA LEU A 187 -55.30 9.22 24.02
C LEU A 187 -55.14 8.26 25.19
N ALA A 188 -54.49 7.08 24.97
CA ALA A 188 -54.23 6.12 26.02
C ALA A 188 -53.37 6.70 27.17
N PHE A 189 -52.27 7.36 26.82
CA PHE A 189 -51.38 7.94 27.83
C PHE A 189 -51.93 9.21 28.48
N LEU A 190 -52.68 10.04 27.76
CA LEU A 190 -53.41 11.18 28.33
C LEU A 190 -54.46 10.66 29.32
N SER A 191 -55.24 9.65 28.92
CA SER A 191 -56.24 9.03 29.81
C SER A 191 -55.57 8.36 31.03
N LEU A 192 -54.46 7.72 30.85
CA LEU A 192 -53.70 7.13 31.96
C LEU A 192 -53.22 8.19 32.95
N GLY A 193 -52.68 9.32 32.45
CA GLY A 193 -52.26 10.44 33.29
C GLY A 193 -53.44 11.06 34.07
N MET A 194 -54.56 11.31 33.40
CA MET A 194 -55.77 11.86 34.04
C MET A 194 -56.41 10.89 35.00
N ALA A 195 -56.61 9.63 34.63
CA ALA A 195 -57.21 8.61 35.50
C ALA A 195 -56.32 8.29 36.70
N GLY A 196 -54.99 8.21 36.50
CA GLY A 196 -54.03 8.05 37.59
C GLY A 196 -54.07 9.22 38.57
N ALA A 197 -54.11 10.46 38.09
CA ALA A 197 -54.24 11.61 38.95
C ALA A 197 -55.60 11.60 39.70
N ALA A 198 -56.71 11.34 38.99
CA ALA A 198 -58.02 11.24 39.61
C ALA A 198 -58.03 10.15 40.72
N LEU A 199 -57.43 9.01 40.46
CA LEU A 199 -57.34 7.94 41.47
C LEU A 199 -56.52 8.39 42.68
N ILE A 200 -55.33 8.98 42.46
CA ILE A 200 -54.43 9.49 43.53
C ILE A 200 -55.15 10.50 44.41
N PHE A 201 -55.94 11.43 43.80
CA PHE A 201 -56.59 12.48 44.54
C PHE A 201 -58.02 12.14 45.02
N SER A 202 -58.58 10.98 44.64
CA SER A 202 -59.86 10.48 45.18
C SER A 202 -59.72 9.73 46.49
N ILE A 203 -58.47 9.37 46.91
CA ILE A 203 -58.24 8.56 48.10
C ILE A 203 -57.76 9.43 49.24
N ASP A 204 -58.62 9.55 50.28
CA ASP A 204 -58.35 10.41 51.45
C ASP A 204 -57.47 9.72 52.52
N SER A 205 -57.45 8.40 52.53
CA SER A 205 -56.87 7.60 53.62
C SER A 205 -55.38 7.35 53.51
N TYR A 206 -54.78 7.56 52.33
CA TYR A 206 -53.37 7.25 52.04
C TYR A 206 -52.73 8.37 51.24
N HIS A 207 -51.40 8.61 51.50
CA HIS A 207 -50.59 9.61 50.82
C HIS A 207 -49.94 9.02 49.57
N PHE A 208 -50.65 8.90 48.46
CA PHE A 208 -50.15 8.42 47.15
C PHE A 208 -49.70 9.52 46.23
N GLU A 209 -49.73 10.78 46.65
CA GLU A 209 -49.36 11.96 45.82
C GLU A 209 -47.92 11.86 45.24
N PHE A 210 -47.01 11.15 45.92
CA PHE A 210 -45.65 10.90 45.42
C PHE A 210 -45.63 10.10 44.09
N LEU A 211 -46.72 9.35 43.77
CA LEU A 211 -46.81 8.59 42.50
C LEU A 211 -47.11 9.50 41.32
N LEU A 212 -47.52 10.74 41.54
CA LEU A 212 -47.80 11.67 40.45
C LEU A 212 -46.57 11.96 39.61
N PHE A 213 -45.39 12.13 40.21
CA PHE A 213 -44.16 12.40 39.48
C PHE A 213 -43.76 11.26 38.56
N PRO A 214 -43.65 10.00 39.00
CA PRO A 214 -43.41 8.86 38.12
C PRO A 214 -44.45 8.72 37.00
N LEU A 215 -45.72 8.97 37.29
CA LEU A 215 -46.80 8.94 36.28
C LEU A 215 -46.57 9.98 35.19
N LEU A 216 -46.27 11.22 35.58
CA LEU A 216 -45.97 12.29 34.63
C LEU A 216 -44.71 12.00 33.83
N LEU A 217 -43.67 11.41 34.43
CA LEU A 217 -42.46 10.96 33.74
C LEU A 217 -42.76 9.85 32.72
N LEU A 218 -43.64 8.92 33.04
CA LEU A 218 -44.06 7.86 32.13
C LEU A 218 -44.77 8.47 30.90
N VAL A 219 -45.70 9.41 31.12
CA VAL A 219 -46.36 10.12 30.04
C VAL A 219 -45.34 10.87 29.19
N ASP A 220 -44.40 11.58 29.81
CA ASP A 220 -43.36 12.34 29.12
C ASP A 220 -42.46 11.43 28.28
N SER A 221 -42.08 10.26 28.81
CA SER A 221 -41.25 9.31 28.10
C SER A 221 -41.87 8.81 26.78
N VAL A 222 -43.18 8.82 26.67
CA VAL A 222 -43.93 8.36 25.47
C VAL A 222 -44.40 9.51 24.62
N LEU A 223 -45.14 10.47 25.19
CA LEU A 223 -45.74 11.57 24.46
C LEU A 223 -44.80 12.78 24.25
N GLY A 224 -43.69 12.82 24.98
CA GLY A 224 -42.76 13.93 24.97
C GLY A 224 -43.37 15.22 25.55
N PHE A 225 -42.60 16.31 25.45
CA PHE A 225 -42.92 17.59 26.10
C PHE A 225 -44.34 18.14 25.78
N ALA A 226 -44.79 18.03 24.52
CA ALA A 226 -46.10 18.55 24.15
C ALA A 226 -47.24 17.76 24.81
N GLY A 227 -47.13 16.43 24.86
CA GLY A 227 -48.12 15.59 25.53
C GLY A 227 -48.10 15.79 27.06
N THR A 228 -46.93 15.92 27.62
CA THR A 228 -46.73 16.22 29.05
C THR A 228 -47.33 17.57 29.44
N ALA A 229 -47.15 18.61 28.62
CA ALA A 229 -47.78 19.92 28.87
C ALA A 229 -49.31 19.87 28.91
N ILE A 230 -49.94 19.05 28.05
CA ILE A 230 -51.39 18.80 28.11
C ILE A 230 -51.73 18.07 29.42
N THR A 231 -51.01 17.00 29.73
CA THR A 231 -51.30 16.17 30.92
C THR A 231 -51.12 16.95 32.22
N VAL A 232 -50.09 17.78 32.32
CA VAL A 232 -49.84 18.61 33.51
C VAL A 232 -51.03 19.57 33.78
N VAL A 233 -51.52 20.23 32.74
CA VAL A 233 -52.68 21.12 32.89
C VAL A 233 -53.96 20.35 33.28
N ALA A 234 -54.19 19.19 32.64
CA ALA A 234 -55.33 18.35 32.97
C ALA A 234 -55.28 17.80 34.42
N VAL A 235 -54.11 17.33 34.83
CA VAL A 235 -53.87 16.83 36.18
C VAL A 235 -54.07 17.93 37.22
N MET A 236 -53.61 19.14 36.93
CA MET A 236 -53.85 20.30 37.77
C MET A 236 -55.38 20.56 38.03
N LEU A 237 -56.14 20.58 36.94
CA LEU A 237 -57.59 20.79 37.02
C LEU A 237 -58.28 19.70 37.88
N ILE A 238 -57.82 18.44 37.72
CA ILE A 238 -58.31 17.32 38.53
C ILE A 238 -57.97 17.51 39.99
N MET A 239 -56.78 17.89 40.33
CA MET A 239 -56.35 18.12 41.73
C MET A 239 -57.09 19.29 42.36
N ILE A 240 -57.25 20.41 41.68
CA ILE A 240 -57.99 21.53 42.15
C ILE A 240 -59.46 21.11 42.44
N TYR A 241 -60.04 20.35 41.49
CA TYR A 241 -61.40 19.85 41.63
C TYR A 241 -61.56 19.00 42.89
N TYR A 242 -60.75 17.98 43.07
CA TYR A 242 -60.86 17.13 44.27
C TYR A 242 -60.60 17.91 45.57
N THR A 243 -59.53 18.72 45.59
CA THR A 243 -59.16 19.49 46.79
C THR A 243 -60.24 20.48 47.20
N THR A 244 -60.91 21.18 46.23
CA THR A 244 -61.99 22.13 46.52
C THR A 244 -63.27 21.46 46.97
N HIS A 245 -63.51 20.22 46.49
CA HIS A 245 -64.71 19.44 46.91
C HIS A 245 -64.46 18.61 48.19
N GLY A 246 -63.41 18.89 48.91
CA GLY A 246 -63.12 18.26 50.19
C GLY A 246 -62.60 16.82 50.10
N ALA A 247 -62.09 16.42 48.96
CA ALA A 247 -61.48 15.08 48.74
C ALA A 247 -59.98 15.18 48.44
N GLY A 248 -59.29 14.11 48.80
CA GLY A 248 -57.83 13.90 48.49
C GLY A 248 -56.90 14.39 49.60
N PRO A 249 -55.58 14.12 49.42
CA PRO A 249 -54.56 14.30 50.45
C PRO A 249 -54.46 15.74 50.99
N PHE A 250 -54.81 16.73 50.21
CA PHE A 250 -54.78 18.14 50.63
C PHE A 250 -56.10 18.65 51.22
N ALA A 251 -57.22 17.94 51.06
CA ALA A 251 -58.48 18.30 51.64
C ALA A 251 -58.46 18.17 53.20
N ALA A 252 -57.78 17.14 53.71
CA ALA A 252 -57.60 16.87 55.12
C ALA A 252 -56.41 17.66 55.74
N TRP A 253 -55.86 18.68 55.05
CA TRP A 253 -54.73 19.47 55.56
C TRP A 253 -55.06 20.16 56.84
N PRO A 254 -54.29 19.91 57.93
CA PRO A 254 -54.63 20.48 59.21
C PRO A 254 -54.58 22.02 59.23
N ALA A 255 -55.65 22.67 59.63
CA ALA A 255 -55.69 24.12 59.74
C ALA A 255 -54.72 24.70 60.78
N THR A 256 -54.18 23.83 61.68
CA THR A 256 -53.15 24.13 62.71
C THR A 256 -51.73 24.25 62.18
N LEU A 257 -51.51 23.82 60.95
CA LEU A 257 -50.19 23.94 60.35
C LEU A 257 -49.84 25.35 59.91
N VAL A 258 -48.60 25.76 60.07
CA VAL A 258 -48.08 27.06 59.65
C VAL A 258 -48.23 27.31 58.17
N ILE A 259 -48.28 26.22 57.35
CA ILE A 259 -48.45 26.29 55.91
C ILE A 259 -49.92 26.13 55.52
N PRO A 260 -50.52 27.11 54.90
CA PRO A 260 -51.87 26.99 54.37
C PRO A 260 -52.02 25.87 53.35
N ARG A 261 -53.20 25.23 53.31
CA ARG A 261 -53.54 24.13 52.38
C ARG A 261 -53.17 24.45 50.91
N ASP A 262 -53.60 25.61 50.47
CA ASP A 262 -53.44 26.05 49.07
C ASP A 262 -51.97 26.25 48.72
N PHE A 263 -51.16 26.74 49.67
CA PHE A 263 -49.74 26.89 49.51
C PHE A 263 -48.96 25.53 49.51
N ALA A 264 -49.48 24.61 50.35
CA ALA A 264 -48.90 23.23 50.30
C ALA A 264 -49.12 22.55 48.94
N LEU A 265 -50.36 22.74 48.39
CA LEU A 265 -50.68 22.26 47.04
C LEU A 265 -49.81 22.92 45.96
N GLN A 266 -49.58 24.21 46.05
CA GLN A 266 -48.73 24.97 45.15
C GLN A 266 -47.26 24.50 45.21
N ILE A 267 -46.70 24.28 46.41
CA ILE A 267 -45.36 23.74 46.57
C ILE A 267 -45.26 22.35 45.96
N PHE A 268 -46.25 21.51 46.21
CA PHE A 268 -46.25 20.16 45.63
C PHE A 268 -46.18 20.18 44.09
N PHE A 269 -46.97 21.05 43.47
CA PHE A 269 -46.90 21.26 42.01
C PHE A 269 -45.52 21.80 41.55
N ALA A 270 -45.01 22.79 42.24
CA ALA A 270 -43.74 23.38 41.92
C ALA A 270 -42.64 22.31 41.93
N CYS A 271 -42.59 21.44 42.94
CA CYS A 271 -41.64 20.34 43.03
C CYS A 271 -41.77 19.37 41.87
N ASN A 272 -43.00 19.00 41.46
CA ASN A 272 -43.22 18.14 40.31
C ASN A 272 -42.71 18.78 39.00
N LEU A 273 -43.02 20.08 38.77
CA LEU A 273 -42.58 20.77 37.58
C LEU A 273 -41.06 20.97 37.51
N ILE A 274 -40.41 21.29 38.64
CA ILE A 274 -38.96 21.45 38.73
C ILE A 274 -38.26 20.16 38.35
N GLY A 275 -38.79 18.99 38.70
CA GLY A 275 -38.25 17.69 38.29
C GLY A 275 -38.55 17.31 36.83
N LEU A 276 -39.80 17.58 36.40
CA LEU A 276 -40.32 17.14 35.11
C LEU A 276 -39.70 17.87 33.92
N PHE A 277 -39.47 19.18 33.98
CA PHE A 277 -38.92 19.95 32.88
C PHE A 277 -37.50 19.49 32.46
N PRO A 278 -36.53 19.34 33.38
CA PRO A 278 -35.22 18.81 33.02
C PRO A 278 -35.29 17.37 32.46
N ALA A 279 -36.19 16.54 33.02
CA ALA A 279 -36.38 15.19 32.51
C ALA A 279 -36.91 15.17 31.07
N SER A 280 -37.92 16.01 30.75
CA SER A 280 -38.40 16.15 29.37
C SER A 280 -37.32 16.58 28.39
N VAL A 281 -36.47 17.54 28.78
CA VAL A 281 -35.36 17.98 27.96
C VAL A 281 -34.36 16.81 27.72
N MET A 282 -34.03 16.09 28.76
CA MET A 282 -33.11 14.94 28.68
C MET A 282 -33.66 13.81 27.77
N PHE A 283 -34.94 13.47 27.90
CA PHE A 283 -35.57 12.46 27.03
C PHE A 283 -35.57 12.90 25.56
N MET A 284 -35.82 14.17 25.31
CA MET A 284 -35.80 14.72 23.95
C MET A 284 -34.39 14.68 23.34
N GLU A 285 -33.37 15.05 24.09
CA GLU A 285 -31.97 14.97 23.64
C GLU A 285 -31.55 13.53 23.36
N ARG A 286 -31.89 12.60 24.27
CA ARG A 286 -31.57 11.18 24.09
C ARG A 286 -32.18 10.58 22.83
N ARG A 287 -33.47 10.89 22.56
CA ARG A 287 -34.12 10.43 21.31
C ARG A 287 -33.43 10.96 20.06
N ARG A 288 -32.99 12.19 20.07
CA ARG A 288 -32.28 12.80 18.95
C ARG A 288 -30.93 12.19 18.72
N MET A 289 -30.17 12.00 19.80
CA MET A 289 -28.86 11.32 19.68
C MET A 289 -29.02 9.92 19.11
N ALA A 290 -30.02 9.18 19.55
CA ALA A 290 -30.32 7.86 19.01
C ALA A 290 -30.67 7.90 17.52
N GLN A 291 -31.49 8.87 17.07
CA GLN A 291 -31.85 9.04 15.66
C GLN A 291 -30.63 9.43 14.82
N ALA A 292 -29.83 10.39 15.28
CA ALA A 292 -28.61 10.82 14.57
C ALA A 292 -27.58 9.68 14.46
N LEU A 293 -27.46 8.85 15.51
CA LEU A 293 -26.59 7.68 15.49
C LEU A 293 -27.05 6.63 14.49
N LEU A 294 -28.36 6.36 14.43
CA LEU A 294 -28.94 5.43 13.45
C LEU A 294 -28.69 5.90 12.01
N GLU A 295 -28.88 7.19 11.76
CA GLU A 295 -28.64 7.78 10.44
C GLU A 295 -27.17 7.73 10.05
N SER A 296 -26.27 8.07 10.98
CA SER A 296 -24.81 7.97 10.76
C SER A 296 -24.36 6.52 10.51
N ASN A 297 -24.88 5.56 11.28
CA ASN A 297 -24.56 4.14 11.07
C ASN A 297 -25.03 3.64 9.70
N ARG A 298 -26.20 4.11 9.24
CA ARG A 298 -26.70 3.76 7.91
C ARG A 298 -25.80 4.33 6.81
N GLU A 299 -25.39 5.58 6.92
CA GLU A 299 -24.48 6.22 5.96
C GLU A 299 -23.11 5.52 5.94
N LEU A 300 -22.58 5.14 7.11
CA LEU A 300 -21.35 4.37 7.20
C LEU A 300 -21.46 3.00 6.54
N ALA A 301 -22.59 2.30 6.73
CA ALA A 301 -22.82 1.00 6.10
C ALA A 301 -22.89 1.13 4.56
N GLU A 302 -23.55 2.15 4.03
CA GLU A 302 -23.62 2.40 2.58
C GLU A 302 -22.23 2.73 1.99
N ARG A 303 -21.44 3.53 2.70
CA ARG A 303 -20.04 3.83 2.30
C ARG A 303 -19.15 2.59 2.34
N ALA A 304 -19.26 1.75 3.38
CA ALA A 304 -18.50 0.52 3.50
C ALA A 304 -18.81 -0.43 2.33
N HIS A 305 -20.07 -0.62 1.99
CA HIS A 305 -20.48 -1.45 0.86
C HIS A 305 -19.95 -0.92 -0.48
N THR A 306 -19.98 0.41 -0.67
CA THR A 306 -19.44 1.04 -1.89
C THR A 306 -17.93 0.84 -2.01
N LEU A 307 -17.19 0.97 -0.90
CA LEU A 307 -15.73 0.74 -0.87
C LEU A 307 -15.41 -0.73 -1.18
N GLU A 308 -16.17 -1.66 -0.63
CA GLU A 308 -15.99 -3.09 -0.89
C GLU A 308 -16.20 -3.42 -2.39
N ASP A 309 -17.26 -2.88 -3.00
CA ASP A 309 -17.54 -3.07 -4.45
C ASP A 309 -16.43 -2.46 -5.32
N LEU A 310 -15.91 -1.28 -4.96
CA LEU A 310 -14.79 -0.65 -5.66
C LEU A 310 -13.50 -1.47 -5.52
N THR A 311 -13.23 -2.04 -4.36
CA THR A 311 -12.06 -2.88 -4.12
C THR A 311 -12.13 -4.16 -4.96
N ILE A 312 -13.29 -4.83 -4.99
CA ILE A 312 -13.51 -6.02 -5.81
C ILE A 312 -13.30 -5.72 -7.30
N LYS A 313 -13.82 -4.59 -7.78
CA LYS A 313 -13.64 -4.16 -9.18
C LYS A 313 -12.19 -3.83 -9.51
N ALA A 314 -11.48 -3.17 -8.60
CA ALA A 314 -10.06 -2.86 -8.77
C ALA A 314 -9.20 -4.13 -8.82
N ASP A 315 -9.46 -5.09 -7.93
CA ASP A 315 -8.75 -6.37 -7.92
C ASP A 315 -9.04 -7.20 -9.19
N ALA A 316 -10.29 -7.23 -9.63
CA ALA A 316 -10.67 -7.91 -10.87
C ALA A 316 -9.98 -7.29 -12.10
N ALA A 317 -9.93 -5.95 -12.18
CA ALA A 317 -9.23 -5.23 -13.24
C ALA A 317 -7.72 -5.51 -13.24
N ASN A 318 -7.11 -5.58 -12.06
CA ASN A 318 -5.68 -5.87 -11.90
C ASN A 318 -5.33 -7.31 -12.29
N ARG A 319 -6.18 -8.27 -11.93
CA ARG A 319 -6.03 -9.67 -12.37
C ARG A 319 -6.16 -9.80 -13.89
N PHE A 320 -7.19 -9.19 -14.45
CA PHE A 320 -7.39 -9.19 -15.91
C PHE A 320 -6.19 -8.57 -16.65
N LYS A 321 -5.66 -7.43 -16.16
CA LYS A 321 -4.45 -6.78 -16.72
C LYS A 321 -3.26 -7.75 -16.73
N SER A 322 -3.04 -8.47 -15.63
CA SER A 322 -1.91 -9.40 -15.50
C SER A 322 -2.06 -10.64 -16.41
N GLU A 323 -3.26 -11.23 -16.46
CA GLU A 323 -3.56 -12.39 -17.33
C GLU A 323 -3.49 -12.01 -18.81
N PHE A 324 -4.02 -10.85 -19.17
CA PHE A 324 -3.95 -10.33 -20.53
C PHE A 324 -2.50 -10.17 -21.00
N LEU A 325 -1.65 -9.54 -20.19
CA LEU A 325 -0.23 -9.34 -20.51
C LEU A 325 0.53 -10.67 -20.61
N ALA A 326 0.26 -11.62 -19.72
CA ALA A 326 0.87 -12.94 -19.76
C ALA A 326 0.50 -13.69 -21.05
N ASN A 327 -0.78 -13.72 -21.42
CA ASN A 327 -1.25 -14.38 -22.63
C ASN A 327 -0.70 -13.69 -23.90
N MET A 328 -0.76 -12.35 -23.96
CA MET A 328 -0.20 -11.59 -25.08
C MET A 328 1.30 -11.83 -25.28
N SER A 329 2.07 -11.99 -24.19
CA SER A 329 3.48 -12.31 -24.32
C SER A 329 3.72 -13.68 -24.96
N HIS A 330 2.95 -14.68 -24.57
CA HIS A 330 3.05 -16.01 -25.20
C HIS A 330 2.69 -15.96 -26.68
N GLU A 331 1.62 -15.24 -27.01
CA GLU A 331 1.14 -15.06 -28.38
C GLU A 331 2.12 -14.30 -29.29
N ILE A 332 2.89 -13.34 -28.72
CA ILE A 332 3.90 -12.57 -29.45
C ILE A 332 5.24 -13.34 -29.50
N ARG A 333 5.60 -14.05 -28.44
CA ARG A 333 6.87 -14.81 -28.34
C ARG A 333 6.97 -15.89 -29.42
N THR A 334 5.89 -16.63 -29.67
CA THR A 334 5.87 -17.73 -30.62
C THR A 334 6.23 -17.31 -32.05
N PRO A 335 5.54 -16.35 -32.71
CA PRO A 335 5.92 -15.91 -34.05
C PRO A 335 7.29 -15.23 -34.08
N LEU A 336 7.66 -14.49 -33.00
CA LEU A 336 8.92 -13.79 -32.95
C LEU A 336 10.12 -14.76 -32.85
N ASN A 337 10.01 -15.81 -32.07
CA ASN A 337 11.00 -16.88 -32.03
C ASN A 337 11.14 -17.55 -33.42
N GLY A 338 10.04 -17.69 -34.15
CA GLY A 338 10.04 -18.15 -35.54
C GLY A 338 10.87 -17.25 -36.43
N VAL A 339 10.68 -15.93 -36.35
CA VAL A 339 11.46 -14.95 -37.15
C VAL A 339 12.96 -15.00 -36.78
N ILE A 340 13.27 -15.02 -35.48
CA ILE A 340 14.65 -15.09 -34.99
C ILE A 340 15.33 -16.41 -35.44
N GLY A 341 14.61 -17.54 -35.35
CA GLY A 341 15.10 -18.83 -35.77
C GLY A 341 15.35 -18.87 -37.28
N MET A 342 14.43 -18.40 -38.09
CA MET A 342 14.55 -18.36 -39.55
C MET A 342 15.69 -17.44 -40.02
N THR A 343 15.81 -16.25 -39.46
CA THR A 343 16.93 -15.33 -39.75
C THR A 343 18.27 -15.91 -39.30
N GLY A 344 18.30 -16.63 -38.16
CA GLY A 344 19.45 -17.39 -37.72
C GLY A 344 19.88 -18.47 -38.74
N LEU A 345 18.90 -19.25 -39.23
CA LEU A 345 19.16 -20.25 -40.29
C LEU A 345 19.62 -19.63 -41.61
N MET A 346 19.06 -18.47 -41.98
CA MET A 346 19.51 -17.74 -43.18
C MET A 346 20.98 -17.32 -43.05
N LEU A 347 21.39 -16.77 -41.92
CA LEU A 347 22.75 -16.33 -41.67
C LEU A 347 23.79 -17.47 -41.74
N GLU A 348 23.32 -18.73 -41.69
CA GLU A 348 24.15 -19.92 -41.79
C GLU A 348 24.27 -20.44 -43.25
N THR A 349 23.58 -19.84 -44.21
CA THR A 349 23.69 -20.17 -45.63
C THR A 349 24.69 -19.24 -46.34
N ASP A 350 25.01 -19.55 -47.61
CA ASP A 350 25.78 -18.64 -48.44
C ASP A 350 24.95 -17.42 -48.84
N LEU A 351 25.19 -16.32 -48.13
CA LEU A 351 24.53 -15.04 -48.36
C LEU A 351 25.55 -14.03 -48.91
N SER A 352 25.07 -13.13 -49.77
CA SER A 352 25.83 -11.94 -50.10
C SER A 352 26.01 -11.07 -48.82
N SER A 353 27.00 -10.19 -48.81
CA SER A 353 27.25 -9.26 -47.69
C SER A 353 25.99 -8.47 -47.32
N GLU A 354 25.28 -7.95 -48.30
CA GLU A 354 24.05 -7.17 -48.14
C GLU A 354 22.90 -8.03 -47.56
N GLN A 355 22.73 -9.27 -48.03
CA GLN A 355 21.73 -10.19 -47.48
C GLN A 355 22.07 -10.60 -46.02
N ARG A 356 23.34 -10.78 -45.71
CA ARG A 356 23.83 -11.08 -44.36
C ARG A 356 23.54 -9.93 -43.41
N ASP A 357 23.75 -8.67 -43.84
CA ASP A 357 23.47 -7.49 -43.08
C ASP A 357 21.95 -7.36 -42.79
N TYR A 358 21.09 -7.58 -43.81
CA TYR A 358 19.62 -7.57 -43.62
C TYR A 358 19.16 -8.67 -42.67
N ALA A 359 19.66 -9.88 -42.80
CA ALA A 359 19.31 -11.00 -41.90
C ALA A 359 19.77 -10.73 -40.45
N GLN A 360 20.95 -10.13 -40.29
CA GLN A 360 21.51 -9.77 -39.00
C GLN A 360 20.73 -8.64 -38.33
N MET A 361 20.31 -7.64 -39.12
CA MET A 361 19.46 -6.55 -38.67
C MET A 361 18.07 -7.06 -38.23
N ALA A 362 17.44 -7.92 -39.03
CA ALA A 362 16.16 -8.52 -38.70
C ALA A 362 16.23 -9.38 -37.42
N ARG A 363 17.29 -10.18 -37.26
CA ARG A 363 17.51 -10.98 -36.05
C ARG A 363 17.72 -10.12 -34.83
N SER A 364 18.54 -9.08 -34.89
CA SER A 364 18.79 -8.14 -33.80
C SER A 364 17.52 -7.38 -33.40
N SER A 365 16.70 -6.95 -34.36
CA SER A 365 15.41 -6.29 -34.11
C SER A 365 14.43 -7.23 -33.41
N GLY A 366 14.35 -8.48 -33.83
CA GLY A 366 13.53 -9.51 -33.18
C GLY A 366 13.96 -9.80 -31.75
N GLN A 367 15.28 -9.93 -31.51
CA GLN A 367 15.82 -10.10 -30.15
C GLN A 367 15.54 -8.92 -29.24
N SER A 368 15.63 -7.69 -29.75
CA SER A 368 15.34 -6.47 -29.03
C SER A 368 13.85 -6.39 -28.64
N LEU A 369 12.95 -6.78 -29.55
CA LEU A 369 11.50 -6.82 -29.27
C LEU A 369 11.16 -7.86 -28.21
N LEU A 370 11.80 -9.04 -28.26
CA LEU A 370 11.60 -10.07 -27.25
C LEU A 370 12.04 -9.61 -25.86
N SER A 371 13.19 -8.91 -25.78
CA SER A 371 13.65 -8.30 -24.53
C SER A 371 12.63 -7.28 -23.99
N LEU A 372 12.10 -6.39 -24.83
CA LEU A 372 11.08 -5.41 -24.44
C LEU A 372 9.82 -6.07 -23.87
N ILE A 373 9.34 -7.14 -24.50
CA ILE A 373 8.14 -7.86 -24.03
C ILE A 373 8.40 -8.49 -22.67
N ASN A 374 9.58 -9.10 -22.48
CA ASN A 374 9.97 -9.67 -21.19
C ASN A 374 10.08 -8.58 -20.10
N ASP A 375 10.63 -7.41 -20.44
CA ASP A 375 10.71 -6.26 -19.54
C ASP A 375 9.32 -5.79 -19.08
N ILE A 376 8.34 -5.71 -20.01
CA ILE A 376 6.94 -5.33 -19.67
C ILE A 376 6.29 -6.38 -18.76
N LEU A 377 6.53 -7.65 -19.02
CA LEU A 377 6.04 -8.74 -18.17
C LEU A 377 6.65 -8.70 -16.77
N ASP A 378 7.97 -8.47 -16.67
CA ASP A 378 8.65 -8.36 -15.38
C ASP A 378 8.04 -7.21 -14.56
N VAL A 379 7.83 -6.03 -15.15
CA VAL A 379 7.14 -4.91 -14.49
C VAL A 379 5.75 -5.32 -14.02
N SER A 380 4.95 -5.97 -14.88
CA SER A 380 3.59 -6.40 -14.53
C SER A 380 3.56 -7.42 -13.39
N LYS A 381 4.50 -8.38 -13.37
CA LYS A 381 4.63 -9.38 -12.29
C LYS A 381 5.02 -8.75 -10.96
N ILE A 382 5.93 -7.76 -11.01
CA ILE A 382 6.38 -7.05 -9.80
C ILE A 382 5.26 -6.17 -9.26
N GLU A 383 4.54 -5.41 -10.12
CA GLU A 383 3.39 -4.60 -9.69
C GLU A 383 2.28 -5.46 -9.05
N ALA A 384 2.12 -6.69 -9.53
CA ALA A 384 1.16 -7.63 -8.96
C ALA A 384 1.66 -8.37 -7.70
N GLY A 385 2.90 -8.12 -7.26
CA GLY A 385 3.53 -8.83 -6.12
C GLY A 385 3.76 -10.32 -6.37
N ARG A 386 3.87 -10.74 -7.65
CA ARG A 386 3.99 -12.14 -8.09
C ARG A 386 5.37 -12.49 -8.63
N LEU A 387 6.38 -11.71 -8.27
CA LEU A 387 7.75 -12.04 -8.64
C LEU A 387 8.31 -13.03 -7.62
N ASP A 388 8.43 -14.30 -8.03
CA ASP A 388 9.13 -15.33 -7.26
C ASP A 388 10.62 -15.29 -7.60
N LEU A 389 11.46 -15.12 -6.58
CA LEU A 389 12.91 -15.17 -6.72
C LEU A 389 13.40 -16.61 -6.56
N GLU A 390 14.30 -17.01 -7.46
CA GLU A 390 14.98 -18.29 -7.35
C GLU A 390 15.99 -18.28 -6.20
N SER A 391 16.21 -19.45 -5.59
CA SER A 391 17.19 -19.63 -4.52
C SER A 391 18.09 -20.82 -4.86
N ILE A 392 19.01 -20.58 -5.79
CA ILE A 392 19.97 -21.59 -6.26
C ILE A 392 21.41 -21.21 -5.90
N GLU A 393 22.30 -22.21 -5.87
CA GLU A 393 23.72 -21.99 -5.64
C GLU A 393 24.41 -21.57 -6.93
N PHE A 394 25.21 -20.51 -6.86
CA PHE A 394 25.97 -20.01 -8.02
C PHE A 394 27.29 -19.37 -7.59
N ASP A 395 28.24 -19.29 -8.54
CA ASP A 395 29.52 -18.58 -8.38
C ASP A 395 29.32 -17.12 -8.81
N VAL A 396 29.48 -16.18 -7.84
CA VAL A 396 29.29 -14.75 -8.09
C VAL A 396 30.34 -14.19 -9.05
N ASN A 397 31.57 -14.75 -9.04
CA ASN A 397 32.62 -14.29 -9.95
C ASN A 397 32.33 -14.74 -11.38
N ALA A 398 31.90 -15.98 -11.57
CA ALA A 398 31.50 -16.48 -12.90
C ALA A 398 30.33 -15.62 -13.46
N LEU A 399 29.35 -15.26 -12.63
CA LEU A 399 28.24 -14.42 -13.04
C LEU A 399 28.71 -13.00 -13.45
N ILE A 400 29.63 -12.41 -12.68
CA ILE A 400 30.22 -11.10 -13.01
C ILE A 400 31.00 -11.20 -14.33
N GLU A 401 31.80 -12.22 -14.48
CA GLU A 401 32.58 -12.44 -15.72
C GLU A 401 31.64 -12.55 -16.93
N GLU A 402 30.56 -13.33 -16.84
CA GLU A 402 29.57 -13.44 -17.93
C GLU A 402 28.88 -12.10 -18.24
N ALA A 403 28.54 -11.31 -17.22
CA ALA A 403 27.91 -10.00 -17.40
C ALA A 403 28.89 -9.03 -18.11
N VAL A 404 30.13 -9.01 -17.68
CA VAL A 404 31.22 -8.19 -18.28
C VAL A 404 31.51 -8.61 -19.70
N ASP A 405 31.68 -9.93 -19.96
CA ASP A 405 31.92 -10.48 -21.31
C ASP A 405 30.83 -10.06 -22.31
N SER A 406 29.58 -9.95 -21.87
CA SER A 406 28.47 -9.52 -22.73
C SER A 406 28.60 -8.08 -23.27
N VAL A 407 29.38 -7.23 -22.61
CA VAL A 407 29.61 -5.84 -23.00
C VAL A 407 31.02 -5.59 -23.50
N ALA A 408 31.95 -6.50 -23.25
CA ALA A 408 33.40 -6.34 -23.51
C ALA A 408 33.73 -6.02 -24.97
N LEU A 409 33.07 -6.70 -25.92
CA LEU A 409 33.30 -6.45 -27.34
C LEU A 409 32.90 -5.03 -27.75
N ARG A 410 31.71 -4.59 -27.31
CA ARG A 410 31.24 -3.22 -27.58
C ARG A 410 32.08 -2.15 -26.90
N ALA A 411 32.57 -2.43 -25.69
CA ALA A 411 33.52 -1.55 -25.01
C ALA A 411 34.85 -1.45 -25.79
N ALA A 412 35.36 -2.59 -26.27
CA ALA A 412 36.60 -2.66 -27.08
C ALA A 412 36.44 -1.91 -28.41
N GLU A 413 35.30 -2.03 -29.12
CA GLU A 413 34.99 -1.28 -30.35
C GLU A 413 35.03 0.23 -30.11
N LYS A 414 34.59 0.70 -28.92
CA LYS A 414 34.69 2.09 -28.49
C LYS A 414 36.04 2.45 -27.83
N ARG A 415 36.98 1.51 -27.74
CA ARG A 415 38.28 1.69 -27.05
C ARG A 415 38.12 2.10 -25.58
N LEU A 416 37.09 1.60 -24.91
CA LEU A 416 36.87 1.85 -23.48
C LEU A 416 37.66 0.82 -22.68
N GLU A 417 38.31 1.28 -21.60
CA GLU A 417 38.90 0.38 -20.63
C GLU A 417 37.81 -0.16 -19.69
N VAL A 418 37.83 -1.46 -19.40
CA VAL A 418 36.86 -2.11 -18.50
C VAL A 418 37.55 -2.57 -17.24
N VAL A 419 37.19 -1.97 -16.09
CA VAL A 419 37.80 -2.24 -14.79
C VAL A 419 36.87 -3.13 -13.98
N VAL A 420 37.31 -4.32 -13.56
CA VAL A 420 36.51 -5.24 -12.75
C VAL A 420 37.23 -5.48 -11.42
N ASP A 421 36.69 -4.91 -10.35
CA ASP A 421 37.27 -4.94 -9.02
C ASP A 421 36.38 -5.73 -8.05
N VAL A 422 36.75 -7.00 -7.82
CA VAL A 422 36.03 -7.91 -6.92
C VAL A 422 36.89 -8.17 -5.68
N ASP A 423 36.32 -8.02 -4.52
CA ASP A 423 36.97 -8.33 -3.25
C ASP A 423 37.33 -9.82 -3.17
N LEU A 424 38.64 -10.10 -3.12
CA LEU A 424 39.19 -11.46 -3.08
C LEU A 424 38.86 -12.21 -1.79
N SER A 425 38.45 -11.51 -0.73
CA SER A 425 38.04 -12.11 0.55
C SER A 425 36.63 -12.72 0.51
N LEU A 426 35.84 -12.41 -0.52
CA LEU A 426 34.47 -12.91 -0.65
C LEU A 426 34.46 -14.43 -0.93
N PRO A 427 33.55 -15.19 -0.30
CA PRO A 427 33.34 -16.57 -0.70
C PRO A 427 32.90 -16.63 -2.17
N PRO A 428 33.34 -17.64 -2.92
CA PRO A 428 33.02 -17.70 -4.35
C PRO A 428 31.57 -18.07 -4.62
N ARG A 429 30.91 -18.78 -3.70
CA ARG A 429 29.55 -19.30 -3.89
C ARG A 429 28.56 -18.64 -2.97
N PHE A 430 27.44 -18.32 -3.55
CA PHE A 430 26.26 -17.74 -2.88
C PHE A 430 25.01 -18.50 -3.30
N ARG A 431 23.96 -18.40 -2.48
CA ARG A 431 22.63 -18.89 -2.81
C ARG A 431 21.70 -17.70 -3.00
N GLY A 432 20.99 -17.65 -4.13
CA GLY A 432 20.09 -16.57 -4.52
C GLY A 432 19.65 -16.72 -5.96
N ASP A 433 19.24 -15.63 -6.61
CA ASP A 433 18.78 -15.59 -7.99
C ASP A 433 19.88 -15.01 -8.93
N PRO A 434 20.69 -15.86 -9.58
CA PRO A 434 21.74 -15.40 -10.49
C PRO A 434 21.16 -14.74 -11.75
N THR A 435 20.00 -15.17 -12.23
CA THR A 435 19.35 -14.65 -13.44
C THR A 435 18.97 -13.19 -13.24
N ARG A 436 18.34 -12.88 -12.12
CA ARG A 436 17.94 -11.51 -11.78
C ARG A 436 19.11 -10.61 -11.45
N LEU A 437 20.11 -11.14 -10.72
CA LEU A 437 21.35 -10.39 -10.46
C LEU A 437 22.09 -10.06 -11.77
N LYS A 438 22.18 -11.01 -12.70
CA LYS A 438 22.77 -10.79 -14.03
C LYS A 438 21.99 -9.74 -14.83
N GLN A 439 20.65 -9.76 -14.76
CA GLN A 439 19.77 -8.78 -15.40
C GLN A 439 20.04 -7.35 -14.89
N ILE A 440 20.20 -7.18 -13.56
CA ILE A 440 20.57 -5.88 -12.97
C ILE A 440 21.91 -5.41 -13.52
N LEU A 441 22.94 -6.27 -13.47
CA LEU A 441 24.29 -5.94 -13.93
C LEU A 441 24.31 -5.58 -15.42
N LEU A 442 23.63 -6.35 -16.28
CA LEU A 442 23.55 -6.08 -17.72
C LEU A 442 22.86 -4.75 -18.01
N ASN A 443 21.79 -4.40 -17.29
CA ASN A 443 21.12 -3.13 -17.45
C ASN A 443 22.04 -1.93 -17.12
N LEU A 444 22.82 -2.05 -16.05
CA LEU A 444 23.74 -0.99 -15.65
C LEU A 444 24.99 -0.91 -16.55
N LEU A 445 25.64 -2.05 -16.83
CA LEU A 445 26.84 -2.12 -17.67
C LEU A 445 26.54 -1.70 -19.13
N SER A 446 25.41 -2.12 -19.70
CA SER A 446 25.03 -1.72 -21.05
C SER A 446 24.80 -0.20 -21.14
N ASN A 447 24.22 0.41 -20.10
CA ASN A 447 24.09 1.86 -20.02
C ASN A 447 25.45 2.55 -19.90
N ALA A 448 26.37 2.04 -19.10
CA ALA A 448 27.73 2.57 -18.98
C ALA A 448 28.45 2.57 -20.32
N VAL A 449 28.45 1.45 -21.07
CA VAL A 449 29.05 1.39 -22.42
C VAL A 449 28.33 2.32 -23.42
N LYS A 450 26.99 2.40 -23.33
CA LYS A 450 26.16 3.20 -24.22
C LYS A 450 26.49 4.70 -24.13
N PHE A 451 26.60 5.22 -22.89
CA PHE A 451 26.74 6.65 -22.62
C PHE A 451 28.18 7.13 -22.42
N THR A 452 29.16 6.23 -22.61
CA THR A 452 30.58 6.57 -22.58
C THR A 452 31.17 6.46 -23.98
N ASP A 453 31.77 7.54 -24.47
CA ASP A 453 32.42 7.57 -25.79
C ASP A 453 33.94 7.39 -25.69
N ALA A 454 34.57 7.76 -24.58
CA ALA A 454 35.99 7.58 -24.30
C ALA A 454 36.26 7.47 -22.79
N GLY A 455 37.30 6.81 -22.38
CA GLY A 455 37.72 6.61 -21.00
C GLY A 455 37.49 5.20 -20.53
N ALA A 456 36.86 5.01 -19.37
CA ALA A 456 36.64 3.71 -18.77
C ALA A 456 35.25 3.55 -18.18
N ILE A 457 34.87 2.29 -18.01
CA ILE A 457 33.73 1.83 -17.23
C ILE A 457 34.23 0.84 -16.19
N GLY A 458 33.52 0.71 -15.08
CA GLY A 458 33.95 -0.23 -14.05
C GLY A 458 32.81 -0.90 -13.29
N LEU A 459 33.12 -2.05 -12.74
CA LEU A 459 32.29 -2.83 -11.82
C LEU A 459 33.08 -3.11 -10.55
N LEU A 460 32.55 -2.72 -9.43
CA LEU A 460 33.10 -2.95 -8.10
C LEU A 460 32.19 -3.86 -7.30
N LEU A 461 32.73 -4.87 -6.62
CA LEU A 461 32.01 -5.71 -5.66
C LEU A 461 32.71 -5.73 -4.31
N ARG A 462 31.98 -5.41 -3.24
CA ARG A 462 32.44 -5.44 -1.85
C ARG A 462 31.42 -6.10 -0.93
N SER A 463 31.89 -6.64 0.20
CA SER A 463 31.01 -6.98 1.32
C SER A 463 30.78 -5.74 2.20
N THR A 464 29.55 -5.45 2.54
CA THR A 464 29.21 -4.35 3.46
C THR A 464 28.90 -4.84 4.89
N GLY A 465 28.98 -6.16 5.14
CA GLY A 465 28.81 -6.76 6.46
C GLY A 465 27.98 -8.04 6.44
N HIS A 466 28.20 -8.85 7.47
CA HIS A 466 27.36 -9.99 7.76
C HIS A 466 26.14 -9.50 8.55
N ILE A 467 24.94 -9.82 8.07
CA ILE A 467 23.70 -9.60 8.82
C ILE A 467 23.60 -10.80 9.77
N ALA A 468 23.97 -10.60 11.05
CA ALA A 468 23.87 -11.62 12.07
C ALA A 468 22.42 -12.10 12.18
N ALA A 469 22.13 -13.30 11.71
CA ALA A 469 20.87 -13.98 11.97
C ALA A 469 20.98 -14.69 13.34
N ALA A 470 19.88 -14.69 14.10
CA ALA A 470 19.76 -15.44 15.34
C ALA A 470 20.20 -16.91 15.09
N HIS A 471 20.95 -17.48 15.98
CA HIS A 471 21.74 -18.72 16.02
C HIS A 471 21.35 -19.95 15.17
N THR A 472 20.41 -19.88 14.23
CA THR A 472 19.92 -21.05 13.45
C THR A 472 19.66 -20.79 11.96
N ALA A 473 19.95 -19.59 11.42
CA ALA A 473 19.74 -19.28 10.00
C ALA A 473 21.08 -19.13 9.27
N PRO A 474 21.17 -19.51 7.96
CA PRO A 474 22.40 -19.36 7.18
C PRO A 474 22.82 -17.88 7.11
N ASP A 475 24.14 -17.65 7.16
CA ASP A 475 24.77 -16.33 7.15
C ASP A 475 24.30 -15.50 5.94
N ARG A 476 23.51 -14.46 6.21
CA ARG A 476 23.10 -13.48 5.22
C ARG A 476 24.20 -12.44 5.05
N THR A 477 24.71 -12.33 3.85
CA THR A 477 25.73 -11.35 3.50
C THR A 477 25.14 -10.28 2.60
N LYS A 478 25.31 -9.03 2.99
CA LYS A 478 24.95 -7.90 2.13
C LYS A 478 26.10 -7.59 1.22
N LEU A 479 25.92 -7.82 -0.09
CA LEU A 479 26.86 -7.48 -1.13
C LEU A 479 26.53 -6.11 -1.70
N ALA A 480 27.53 -5.26 -1.85
CA ALA A 480 27.44 -3.96 -2.52
C ALA A 480 28.16 -4.02 -3.86
N PHE A 481 27.43 -3.69 -4.88
CA PHE A 481 27.88 -3.52 -6.24
C PHE A 481 27.89 -2.05 -6.60
N GLU A 482 28.90 -1.64 -7.36
CA GLU A 482 28.98 -0.32 -7.93
C GLU A 482 29.35 -0.43 -9.41
N VAL A 483 28.52 0.12 -10.28
CA VAL A 483 28.80 0.27 -11.71
C VAL A 483 29.03 1.73 -11.99
N TRP A 484 30.19 2.09 -12.55
CA TRP A 484 30.54 3.46 -12.84
C TRP A 484 31.03 3.65 -14.28
N ASP A 485 30.90 4.86 -14.78
CA ASP A 485 31.37 5.30 -16.09
C ASP A 485 31.93 6.73 -16.04
N ASN A 486 32.81 7.04 -17.02
CA ASN A 486 33.35 8.37 -17.27
C ASN A 486 32.59 9.08 -18.42
N GLY A 487 31.32 8.75 -18.62
CA GLY A 487 30.52 9.24 -19.73
C GLY A 487 29.98 10.66 -19.54
N ILE A 488 28.93 10.97 -20.27
CA ILE A 488 28.30 12.29 -20.32
C ILE A 488 27.71 12.76 -18.98
N GLY A 489 27.43 11.84 -18.06
CA GLY A 489 26.76 12.14 -16.79
C GLY A 489 25.28 12.49 -16.96
N ILE A 490 24.61 12.74 -15.83
CA ILE A 490 23.17 12.97 -15.75
C ILE A 490 22.93 14.29 -15.00
N PRO A 491 22.12 15.23 -15.55
CA PRO A 491 21.74 16.45 -14.86
C PRO A 491 20.99 16.20 -13.55
N ALA A 492 21.26 17.00 -12.50
CA ALA A 492 20.72 16.81 -11.18
C ALA A 492 19.17 16.85 -11.11
N ASP A 493 18.54 17.67 -11.96
CA ASP A 493 17.08 17.78 -12.08
C ASP A 493 16.41 16.53 -12.65
N ARG A 494 17.18 15.64 -13.26
CA ARG A 494 16.70 14.39 -13.88
C ARG A 494 16.91 13.15 -13.01
N LEU A 495 17.76 13.21 -11.99
CA LEU A 495 18.10 12.06 -11.16
C LEU A 495 16.87 11.43 -10.49
N ALA A 496 15.92 12.24 -10.01
CA ALA A 496 14.70 11.74 -9.35
C ALA A 496 13.77 10.94 -10.28
N ALA A 497 13.81 11.21 -11.59
CA ALA A 497 12.93 10.58 -12.57
C ALA A 497 13.54 9.32 -13.24
N LEU A 498 14.80 9.00 -12.99
CA LEU A 498 15.52 7.90 -13.66
C LEU A 498 14.90 6.52 -13.45
N PHE A 499 14.30 6.29 -12.30
CA PHE A 499 13.71 5.01 -11.93
C PHE A 499 12.21 4.92 -12.21
N VAL A 500 11.61 5.96 -12.84
CA VAL A 500 10.20 5.93 -13.23
C VAL A 500 10.06 5.21 -14.56
N PRO A 501 9.20 4.20 -14.68
CA PRO A 501 9.01 3.44 -15.91
C PRO A 501 8.67 4.35 -17.11
N PHE A 502 9.21 4.04 -18.29
CA PHE A 502 8.99 4.73 -19.57
C PHE A 502 9.53 6.17 -19.65
N ILE A 503 10.20 6.69 -18.63
CA ILE A 503 10.84 8.01 -18.69
C ILE A 503 12.25 7.89 -19.28
N GLN A 504 12.55 8.76 -20.25
CA GLN A 504 13.87 8.91 -20.86
C GLN A 504 14.35 10.35 -20.66
N VAL A 505 15.65 10.52 -20.36
CA VAL A 505 16.23 11.82 -19.95
C VAL A 505 16.21 12.85 -21.07
N ASP A 506 16.33 12.43 -22.36
CA ASP A 506 16.35 13.35 -23.51
C ASP A 506 15.68 12.77 -24.76
N SER A 507 14.78 13.54 -25.37
CA SER A 507 14.16 13.23 -26.67
C SER A 507 15.13 13.43 -27.86
N SER A 508 16.26 14.08 -27.66
CA SER A 508 17.30 14.31 -28.68
C SER A 508 18.28 13.15 -28.83
N THR A 509 18.54 12.42 -27.72
CA THR A 509 19.38 11.21 -27.70
C THR A 509 18.64 9.96 -28.20
N THR A 510 17.31 9.98 -28.27
CA THR A 510 16.49 8.89 -28.84
C THR A 510 16.80 8.57 -30.29
N ARG A 511 17.25 9.54 -31.10
CA ARG A 511 17.66 9.33 -32.49
C ARG A 511 19.03 8.65 -32.63
N LYS A 512 19.90 8.75 -31.61
CA LYS A 512 21.25 8.15 -31.62
C LYS A 512 21.35 6.85 -30.83
N PHE A 513 20.57 6.68 -29.74
CA PHE A 513 20.81 5.61 -28.77
C PHE A 513 19.53 5.00 -28.18
N GLY A 514 18.49 4.68 -28.95
CA GLY A 514 17.18 4.15 -28.51
C GLY A 514 17.20 3.21 -27.27
N GLY A 515 16.13 3.22 -26.48
CA GLY A 515 15.96 2.35 -25.29
C GLY A 515 14.51 2.30 -24.86
N SER A 516 14.10 1.32 -24.04
CA SER A 516 12.71 1.15 -23.57
C SER A 516 12.32 2.12 -22.45
N GLY A 517 13.30 2.68 -21.72
CA GLY A 517 13.04 3.41 -20.48
C GLY A 517 12.58 2.52 -19.30
N LEU A 518 12.66 1.19 -19.46
CA LEU A 518 12.25 0.22 -18.44
C LEU A 518 13.44 -0.34 -17.64
N GLY A 519 14.65 -0.43 -18.23
CA GLY A 519 15.76 -1.12 -17.63
C GLY A 519 16.15 -0.66 -16.23
N LEU A 520 16.22 0.66 -15.97
CA LEU A 520 16.54 1.18 -14.63
C LEU A 520 15.42 0.98 -13.62
N SER A 521 14.16 1.11 -14.03
CA SER A 521 13.02 0.83 -13.15
C SER A 521 12.94 -0.65 -12.77
N ILE A 522 13.22 -1.55 -13.71
CA ILE A 522 13.31 -2.99 -13.45
C ILE A 522 14.48 -3.28 -12.52
N ALA A 523 15.66 -2.69 -12.77
CA ALA A 523 16.82 -2.88 -11.90
C ALA A 523 16.52 -2.48 -10.45
N LYS A 524 15.87 -1.35 -10.24
CA LYS A 524 15.44 -0.89 -8.91
C LYS A 524 14.49 -1.88 -8.25
N GLN A 525 13.44 -2.29 -8.93
CA GLN A 525 12.43 -3.21 -8.40
C GLN A 525 13.03 -4.59 -8.08
N LEU A 526 13.95 -5.10 -8.92
CA LEU A 526 14.66 -6.35 -8.66
C LEU A 526 15.58 -6.24 -7.44
N VAL A 527 16.32 -5.14 -7.30
CA VAL A 527 17.16 -4.86 -6.12
C VAL A 527 16.32 -4.81 -4.84
N GLU A 528 15.19 -4.12 -4.87
CA GLU A 528 14.25 -4.05 -3.74
C GLU A 528 13.68 -5.44 -3.40
N ALA A 529 13.29 -6.22 -4.41
CA ALA A 529 12.83 -7.61 -4.22
C ALA A 529 13.92 -8.52 -3.63
N MET A 530 15.20 -8.28 -3.96
CA MET A 530 16.36 -8.98 -3.38
C MET A 530 16.80 -8.43 -2.01
N GLY A 531 15.98 -7.58 -1.38
CA GLY A 531 16.21 -7.06 -0.03
C GLY A 531 17.29 -5.98 0.06
N GLY A 532 17.58 -5.29 -1.03
CA GLY A 532 18.58 -4.25 -1.13
C GLY A 532 18.05 -2.87 -1.45
N SER A 533 18.96 -1.99 -1.85
CA SER A 533 18.68 -0.62 -2.31
C SER A 533 19.62 -0.24 -3.45
N ILE A 534 19.17 0.67 -4.32
CA ILE A 534 19.97 1.23 -5.42
C ILE A 534 19.97 2.75 -5.32
N GLU A 535 21.15 3.32 -5.53
CA GLU A 535 21.41 4.76 -5.51
C GLU A 535 22.18 5.17 -6.76
N VAL A 536 22.06 6.43 -7.16
CA VAL A 536 22.79 7.00 -8.30
C VAL A 536 23.45 8.29 -7.88
N ASN A 537 24.72 8.41 -8.27
CA ASN A 537 25.49 9.65 -8.15
C ASN A 537 26.03 10.00 -9.52
N SER A 538 25.75 11.20 -10.03
CA SER A 538 26.15 11.62 -11.37
C SER A 538 26.37 13.11 -11.43
N GLU A 539 27.39 13.50 -12.18
CA GLU A 539 27.69 14.90 -12.49
C GLU A 539 27.88 15.05 -14.00
N LEU A 540 27.22 16.02 -14.60
CA LEU A 540 27.27 16.25 -16.03
C LEU A 540 28.72 16.46 -16.51
N GLY A 541 29.17 15.67 -17.48
CA GLY A 541 30.54 15.70 -18.01
C GLY A 541 31.58 14.95 -17.19
N ARG A 542 31.20 14.34 -16.05
CA ARG A 542 32.11 13.55 -15.20
C ARG A 542 31.75 12.08 -15.10
N GLY A 543 30.59 11.72 -15.62
CA GLY A 543 30.12 10.34 -15.63
C GLY A 543 29.08 10.02 -14.57
N THR A 544 28.76 8.73 -14.44
CA THR A 544 27.71 8.25 -13.57
C THR A 544 28.21 7.07 -12.73
N ARG A 545 27.69 6.95 -11.50
CA ARG A 545 27.97 5.89 -10.56
C ARG A 545 26.64 5.37 -10.00
N PHE A 546 26.31 4.13 -10.32
CA PHE A 546 25.19 3.40 -9.74
C PHE A 546 25.71 2.47 -8.65
N ALA A 547 25.27 2.67 -7.42
CA ALA A 547 25.58 1.79 -6.30
C ALA A 547 24.32 1.03 -5.88
N PHE A 548 24.41 -0.31 -5.84
CA PHE A 548 23.29 -1.11 -5.35
C PHE A 548 23.74 -2.20 -4.40
N SER A 549 22.82 -2.66 -3.57
CA SER A 549 23.10 -3.77 -2.65
C SER A 549 22.07 -4.88 -2.84
N VAL A 550 22.48 -6.12 -2.55
CA VAL A 550 21.59 -7.28 -2.50
C VAL A 550 21.94 -8.14 -1.29
N VAL A 551 20.96 -8.88 -0.78
CA VAL A 551 21.16 -9.81 0.34
C VAL A 551 21.19 -11.23 -0.20
N LEU A 552 22.35 -11.89 -0.06
CA LEU A 552 22.55 -13.27 -0.50
C LEU A 552 23.01 -14.15 0.68
N HIS A 553 22.83 -15.45 0.55
CA HIS A 553 23.36 -16.40 1.53
C HIS A 553 24.74 -16.87 1.11
N ALA A 554 25.76 -16.56 1.89
CA ALA A 554 27.12 -17.03 1.65
C ALA A 554 27.21 -18.53 1.92
N ILE A 555 27.87 -19.25 1.03
CA ILE A 555 28.20 -20.68 1.21
C ILE A 555 29.65 -20.75 1.63
N PRO A 556 29.96 -21.31 2.82
CA PRO A 556 31.32 -21.44 3.29
C PRO A 556 32.18 -22.16 2.26
N ASN A 557 33.37 -21.61 1.97
CA ASN A 557 34.29 -22.22 1.02
C ASN A 557 35.05 -23.38 1.71
N MET A 558 34.74 -24.62 1.32
CA MET A 558 35.45 -25.81 1.75
C MET A 558 36.61 -26.19 0.77
N GLY A 559 36.88 -25.31 -0.23
CA GLY A 559 37.91 -25.52 -1.20
C GLY A 559 39.32 -25.22 -0.67
N PRO A 560 40.39 -25.69 -1.38
CA PRO A 560 41.77 -25.37 -1.02
C PRO A 560 42.00 -23.85 -1.03
N ALA A 561 42.81 -23.38 -0.10
CA ALA A 561 43.21 -21.98 -0.04
C ALA A 561 43.82 -21.54 -1.38
N PRO A 562 43.65 -20.27 -1.81
CA PRO A 562 44.28 -19.77 -3.02
C PRO A 562 45.80 -20.03 -2.95
N PRO A 563 46.41 -20.44 -4.06
CA PRO A 563 47.82 -20.72 -4.07
C PRO A 563 48.62 -19.47 -3.69
N SER A 564 49.52 -19.61 -2.75
CA SER A 564 50.40 -18.53 -2.31
C SER A 564 51.48 -18.26 -3.37
N LEU A 565 51.54 -17.02 -3.85
CA LEU A 565 52.61 -16.50 -4.69
C LEU A 565 53.64 -15.69 -3.88
N ALA A 566 53.78 -16.02 -2.60
CA ALA A 566 54.64 -15.30 -1.67
C ALA A 566 56.11 -15.25 -2.17
N GLY A 567 56.66 -14.04 -2.23
CA GLY A 567 58.04 -13.81 -2.69
C GLY A 567 58.24 -13.82 -4.22
N LEU A 568 57.16 -14.00 -5.02
CA LEU A 568 57.25 -13.83 -6.46
C LEU A 568 57.36 -12.35 -6.80
N ARG A 569 58.47 -11.95 -7.44
CA ARG A 569 58.63 -10.59 -7.96
C ARG A 569 58.05 -10.50 -9.35
N VAL A 570 57.10 -9.56 -9.54
CA VAL A 570 56.35 -9.37 -10.79
C VAL A 570 56.51 -7.92 -11.27
N LEU A 571 56.87 -7.73 -12.54
CA LEU A 571 56.83 -6.44 -13.20
C LEU A 571 55.46 -6.26 -13.89
N ALA A 572 54.71 -5.19 -13.57
CA ALA A 572 53.47 -4.87 -14.23
C ALA A 572 53.62 -3.57 -15.04
N ALA A 573 53.69 -3.71 -16.33
CA ALA A 573 53.72 -2.61 -17.30
C ALA A 573 52.34 -2.39 -17.88
N ILE A 574 51.61 -1.42 -17.34
CA ILE A 574 50.20 -1.19 -17.66
C ILE A 574 49.96 0.34 -17.78
N ASP A 575 49.43 0.76 -18.93
CA ASP A 575 49.21 2.16 -19.22
C ASP A 575 48.09 2.76 -18.34
N TYR A 576 46.95 2.07 -18.26
CA TYR A 576 45.77 2.62 -17.56
C TYR A 576 45.94 2.56 -16.03
N PRO A 577 45.97 3.72 -15.31
CA PRO A 577 46.28 3.78 -13.88
C PRO A 577 45.42 2.89 -13.00
N SER A 578 44.09 2.91 -13.20
CA SER A 578 43.16 2.15 -12.36
C SER A 578 43.32 0.65 -12.52
N VAL A 579 43.66 0.15 -13.72
CA VAL A 579 43.95 -1.27 -13.97
C VAL A 579 45.28 -1.65 -13.34
N ARG A 580 46.32 -0.79 -13.48
CA ARG A 580 47.63 -0.96 -12.88
C ARG A 580 47.55 -1.08 -11.36
N ASP A 581 46.83 -0.15 -10.71
CA ASP A 581 46.67 -0.14 -9.24
C ASP A 581 45.89 -1.34 -8.75
N LEU A 582 44.86 -1.76 -9.51
CA LEU A 582 44.05 -2.96 -9.21
C LEU A 582 44.90 -4.21 -9.24
N ILE A 583 45.65 -4.42 -10.33
CA ILE A 583 46.52 -5.60 -10.48
C ILE A 583 47.63 -5.60 -9.42
N ALA A 584 48.24 -4.45 -9.13
CA ALA A 584 49.24 -4.30 -8.07
C ALA A 584 48.68 -4.71 -6.70
N ARG A 585 47.49 -4.20 -6.34
CA ARG A 585 46.84 -4.54 -5.08
C ARG A 585 46.52 -6.03 -4.97
N ASP A 586 45.98 -6.61 -6.02
CA ASP A 586 45.55 -8.01 -6.01
C ASP A 586 46.73 -8.98 -5.98
N LEU A 587 47.81 -8.66 -6.67
CA LEU A 587 49.06 -9.41 -6.59
C LEU A 587 49.75 -9.29 -5.22
N ALA A 588 49.75 -8.08 -4.65
CA ALA A 588 50.29 -7.86 -3.30
C ALA A 588 49.50 -8.62 -2.23
N ALA A 589 48.18 -8.73 -2.38
CA ALA A 589 47.28 -9.50 -1.49
C ALA A 589 47.62 -11.01 -1.44
N VAL A 590 48.20 -11.56 -2.51
CA VAL A 590 48.65 -12.97 -2.56
C VAL A 590 50.14 -13.10 -2.26
N GLY A 591 50.81 -12.04 -1.83
CA GLY A 591 52.20 -12.02 -1.35
C GLY A 591 53.26 -11.79 -2.44
N CYS A 592 52.88 -11.29 -3.62
CA CYS A 592 53.85 -10.88 -4.67
C CYS A 592 54.54 -9.56 -4.31
N ASP A 593 55.78 -9.42 -4.74
CA ASP A 593 56.52 -8.16 -4.78
C ASP A 593 56.35 -7.53 -6.17
N VAL A 594 55.59 -6.43 -6.24
CA VAL A 594 55.15 -5.86 -7.51
C VAL A 594 55.90 -4.58 -7.86
N LEU A 595 56.51 -4.59 -9.03
CA LEU A 595 57.15 -3.43 -9.63
C LEU A 595 56.22 -2.84 -10.69
N LEU A 596 55.89 -1.56 -10.60
CA LEU A 596 54.96 -0.89 -11.49
C LEU A 596 55.69 -0.01 -12.49
N ALA A 597 55.24 -0.07 -13.76
CA ALA A 597 55.67 0.85 -14.82
C ALA A 597 54.46 1.33 -15.59
N ASP A 598 54.48 2.54 -16.08
CA ASP A 598 53.42 3.17 -16.90
C ASP A 598 53.80 3.21 -18.40
N SER A 599 55.01 2.87 -18.72
CA SER A 599 55.53 2.94 -20.08
C SER A 599 56.46 1.79 -20.39
N ALA A 600 56.71 1.48 -21.66
CA ALA A 600 57.57 0.39 -22.10
C ALA A 600 59.02 0.65 -21.73
N ARG A 601 59.48 1.89 -21.87
CA ARG A 601 60.85 2.29 -21.54
C ARG A 601 61.14 2.26 -20.05
N ASP A 602 60.21 2.72 -19.23
CA ASP A 602 60.34 2.66 -17.79
C ASP A 602 60.35 1.21 -17.28
N ALA A 603 59.47 0.36 -17.81
CA ALA A 603 59.41 -1.05 -17.53
C ALA A 603 60.76 -1.75 -17.84
N LEU A 604 61.34 -1.47 -19.03
CA LEU A 604 62.62 -2.06 -19.41
C LEU A 604 63.76 -1.58 -18.48
N ARG A 605 63.79 -0.30 -18.16
CA ARG A 605 64.77 0.29 -17.24
C ARG A 605 64.66 -0.31 -15.83
N ILE A 606 63.45 -0.49 -15.32
CA ILE A 606 63.22 -1.17 -14.03
C ILE A 606 63.72 -2.59 -14.11
N TYR A 607 63.41 -3.33 -15.18
CA TYR A 607 63.84 -4.70 -15.35
C TYR A 607 65.38 -4.82 -15.35
N GLU A 608 66.07 -3.99 -16.16
CA GLU A 608 67.54 -3.95 -16.23
C GLU A 608 68.20 -3.61 -14.89
N SER A 609 67.64 -2.62 -14.19
CA SER A 609 68.10 -2.24 -12.85
C SER A 609 68.04 -3.40 -11.85
N GLN A 610 66.91 -4.12 -11.85
CA GLN A 610 66.67 -5.26 -10.97
C GLN A 610 67.58 -6.48 -11.36
N LEU A 611 67.83 -6.65 -12.65
CA LEU A 611 68.78 -7.66 -13.14
C LEU A 611 70.22 -7.37 -12.65
N ALA A 612 70.66 -6.13 -12.76
CA ALA A 612 71.92 -5.64 -12.25
C ALA A 612 72.06 -5.79 -10.73
N ALA A 613 71.03 -5.65 -10.00
CA ALA A 613 70.93 -5.82 -8.55
C ALA A 613 70.88 -7.31 -8.13
N GLY A 614 70.93 -8.27 -9.08
CA GLY A 614 70.88 -9.72 -8.83
C GLY A 614 69.48 -10.24 -8.36
N SER A 615 68.43 -9.48 -8.54
CA SER A 615 67.05 -9.84 -8.10
C SER A 615 66.03 -9.51 -9.18
N PRO A 616 66.12 -10.07 -10.40
CA PRO A 616 65.23 -9.76 -11.50
C PRO A 616 63.77 -10.25 -11.26
N PRO A 617 62.79 -9.59 -11.81
CA PRO A 617 61.43 -10.09 -11.82
C PRO A 617 61.33 -11.46 -12.50
N ARG A 618 60.61 -12.39 -11.89
CA ARG A 618 60.39 -13.73 -12.44
C ARG A 618 59.18 -13.82 -13.38
N ALA A 619 58.31 -12.83 -13.35
CA ALA A 619 57.18 -12.69 -14.26
C ALA A 619 57.01 -11.21 -14.65
N ALA A 620 56.53 -10.98 -15.86
CA ALA A 620 56.12 -9.65 -16.31
C ALA A 620 54.73 -9.72 -16.96
N ILE A 621 53.87 -8.82 -16.53
CA ILE A 621 52.54 -8.59 -17.08
C ILE A 621 52.65 -7.33 -17.93
N ILE A 622 52.38 -7.46 -19.21
CA ILE A 622 52.64 -6.43 -20.20
C ILE A 622 51.35 -6.10 -20.92
N ASP A 623 50.93 -4.83 -20.89
CA ASP A 623 49.81 -4.35 -21.71
C ASP A 623 50.26 -4.27 -23.18
N GLN A 624 49.39 -4.64 -24.11
CA GLN A 624 49.66 -4.55 -25.55
C GLN A 624 49.99 -3.12 -25.96
N CYS A 625 49.21 -2.13 -25.48
CA CYS A 625 49.39 -0.71 -25.76
C CYS A 625 49.93 -0.01 -24.50
N LEU A 626 51.13 0.53 -24.58
CA LEU A 626 51.77 1.34 -23.56
C LEU A 626 51.95 2.78 -24.07
N ALA A 627 52.08 3.75 -23.17
CA ALA A 627 52.12 5.18 -23.53
C ALA A 627 53.24 5.57 -24.54
N ASP A 628 54.34 4.88 -24.55
CA ASP A 628 55.52 5.18 -25.34
C ASP A 628 55.98 4.06 -26.30
N GLY A 629 55.15 3.00 -26.46
CA GLY A 629 55.48 1.89 -27.31
C GLY A 629 54.49 0.72 -27.26
N ASP A 630 54.80 -0.33 -28.00
CA ASP A 630 54.06 -1.58 -28.05
C ASP A 630 54.63 -2.57 -27.00
N GLY A 631 53.79 -3.35 -26.37
CA GLY A 631 54.16 -4.42 -25.43
C GLY A 631 55.04 -5.46 -26.05
N THR A 632 54.96 -5.70 -27.36
CA THR A 632 55.90 -6.62 -28.09
C THR A 632 57.34 -6.11 -28.09
N TRP A 633 57.51 -4.77 -28.24
CA TRP A 633 58.85 -4.17 -28.14
C TRP A 633 59.46 -4.38 -26.74
N LEU A 634 58.68 -4.19 -25.69
CA LEU A 634 59.13 -4.43 -24.32
C LEU A 634 59.45 -5.89 -24.09
N ALA A 635 58.60 -6.81 -24.54
CA ALA A 635 58.81 -8.25 -24.42
C ALA A 635 60.13 -8.70 -25.12
N ALA A 636 60.37 -8.22 -26.35
CA ALA A 636 61.61 -8.49 -27.09
C ALA A 636 62.84 -7.94 -26.34
N GLY A 637 62.76 -6.72 -25.79
CA GLY A 637 63.82 -6.12 -24.97
C GLY A 637 64.14 -6.99 -23.73
N ILE A 638 63.12 -7.38 -22.97
CA ILE A 638 63.31 -8.24 -21.80
C ILE A 638 63.93 -9.61 -22.19
N ARG A 639 63.44 -10.24 -23.28
CA ARG A 639 63.95 -11.50 -23.75
C ARG A 639 65.46 -11.42 -24.20
N SER A 640 65.87 -10.24 -24.69
CA SER A 640 67.27 -10.08 -25.18
C SER A 640 68.30 -9.95 -24.05
N VAL A 641 67.87 -9.46 -22.85
CA VAL A 641 68.81 -9.24 -21.70
C VAL A 641 68.70 -10.28 -20.61
N ALA A 642 67.69 -11.14 -20.66
CA ALA A 642 67.38 -12.10 -19.59
C ALA A 642 67.88 -13.49 -19.82
N ALA A 643 68.64 -14.06 -18.86
CA ALA A 643 69.01 -15.45 -18.83
C ALA A 643 69.02 -16.01 -17.40
N PRO A 644 68.03 -16.84 -16.97
CA PRO A 644 66.85 -17.30 -17.73
C PRO A 644 65.77 -16.21 -17.92
N PRO A 645 65.02 -16.30 -19.02
CA PRO A 645 63.92 -15.31 -19.26
C PRO A 645 62.80 -15.46 -18.27
N PRO A 646 62.15 -14.32 -17.88
CA PRO A 646 60.98 -14.34 -17.03
C PRO A 646 59.76 -14.86 -17.79
N VAL A 647 58.71 -15.23 -17.06
CA VAL A 647 57.40 -15.52 -17.63
C VAL A 647 56.77 -14.22 -18.12
N LEU A 648 56.42 -14.16 -19.42
CA LEU A 648 55.77 -12.99 -20.03
C LEU A 648 54.28 -13.25 -20.29
N VAL A 649 53.43 -12.42 -19.72
CA VAL A 649 51.98 -12.46 -19.90
C VAL A 649 51.53 -11.19 -20.61
N LEU A 650 50.93 -11.33 -21.82
CA LEU A 650 50.40 -10.21 -22.59
C LEU A 650 48.93 -9.97 -22.23
N LEU A 651 48.56 -8.71 -21.95
CA LEU A 651 47.18 -8.26 -21.86
C LEU A 651 46.74 -7.64 -23.20
N ARG A 652 45.88 -8.34 -23.94
CA ARG A 652 45.44 -7.95 -25.29
C ARG A 652 44.02 -7.45 -25.32
N SER A 653 43.74 -6.35 -26.06
CA SER A 653 42.40 -5.90 -26.33
C SER A 653 41.68 -6.83 -27.31
N LEU A 654 40.35 -7.04 -27.10
CA LEU A 654 39.52 -7.85 -28.00
C LEU A 654 39.34 -7.22 -29.41
N ALA A 655 39.53 -5.92 -29.54
CA ALA A 655 39.36 -5.22 -30.84
C ALA A 655 40.57 -5.34 -31.77
N HIS A 656 41.73 -5.78 -31.30
CA HIS A 656 42.94 -5.95 -32.13
C HIS A 656 43.06 -7.40 -32.60
N GLY A 657 42.46 -7.72 -33.73
CA GLY A 657 42.56 -9.01 -34.42
C GLY A 657 43.85 -9.12 -35.24
N GLY A 658 45.00 -9.07 -34.58
CA GLY A 658 46.30 -9.41 -35.23
C GLY A 658 46.66 -10.88 -34.98
N GLU A 659 46.59 -11.68 -36.01
CA GLU A 659 46.95 -13.09 -35.98
C GLU A 659 48.47 -13.31 -35.87
N ASN A 660 48.88 -14.12 -34.89
CA ASN A 660 50.00 -15.06 -34.87
C ASN A 660 51.47 -14.59 -34.81
N GLU A 661 51.90 -13.40 -35.09
CA GLU A 661 53.35 -13.07 -34.98
C GLU A 661 53.82 -12.83 -33.54
N ASP A 662 52.91 -12.37 -32.66
CA ASP A 662 53.23 -12.00 -31.27
C ASP A 662 53.27 -13.19 -30.32
N SER A 663 52.69 -14.34 -30.69
CA SER A 663 52.55 -15.51 -29.78
C SER A 663 53.86 -16.15 -29.39
N ALA A 664 54.91 -15.94 -30.17
CA ALA A 664 56.23 -16.52 -29.88
C ALA A 664 57.02 -15.79 -28.76
N LEU A 665 56.68 -14.55 -28.46
CA LEU A 665 57.35 -13.74 -27.46
C LEU A 665 56.78 -13.91 -26.05
N PHE A 666 55.52 -14.33 -25.94
CA PHE A 666 54.79 -14.41 -24.69
C PHE A 666 54.48 -15.86 -24.31
N ASP A 667 54.58 -16.18 -23.02
CA ASP A 667 54.24 -17.50 -22.50
C ASP A 667 52.70 -17.68 -22.39
N GLN A 668 51.97 -16.57 -22.22
CA GLN A 668 50.51 -16.57 -22.18
C GLN A 668 49.94 -15.24 -22.67
N ILE A 669 48.78 -15.30 -23.31
CA ILE A 669 47.98 -14.13 -23.71
C ILE A 669 46.66 -14.15 -22.94
N LEU A 670 46.35 -13.06 -22.28
CA LEU A 670 45.06 -12.81 -21.60
C LEU A 670 44.36 -11.68 -22.30
N HIS A 671 43.07 -11.87 -22.58
CA HIS A 671 42.23 -10.82 -23.16
C HIS A 671 41.67 -9.88 -22.08
N LYS A 672 41.69 -8.59 -22.38
CA LYS A 672 40.98 -7.60 -21.56
C LYS A 672 39.47 -7.74 -21.74
N PRO A 673 38.63 -7.53 -20.69
CA PRO A 673 39.02 -7.15 -19.32
C PRO A 673 39.73 -8.25 -18.55
N VAL A 674 40.73 -7.85 -17.74
CA VAL A 674 41.55 -8.80 -17.00
C VAL A 674 40.73 -9.46 -15.88
N LYS A 675 40.64 -10.78 -15.95
CA LYS A 675 39.97 -11.58 -14.90
C LYS A 675 41.03 -11.97 -13.85
N ASN A 676 40.98 -11.36 -12.68
CA ASN A 676 42.01 -11.48 -11.66
C ASN A 676 42.28 -12.92 -11.25
N ARG A 677 41.24 -13.75 -11.08
CA ARG A 677 41.39 -15.17 -10.77
C ARG A 677 42.18 -15.92 -11.87
N ARG A 678 41.89 -15.59 -13.14
CA ARG A 678 42.56 -16.21 -14.29
C ARG A 678 44.04 -15.77 -14.37
N LEU A 679 44.30 -14.48 -14.09
CA LEU A 679 45.66 -13.95 -14.02
C LEU A 679 46.48 -14.67 -12.93
N LEU A 680 45.93 -14.78 -11.71
CA LEU A 680 46.57 -15.49 -10.60
C LEU A 680 46.80 -16.97 -10.92
N ALA A 681 45.81 -17.66 -11.49
CA ALA A 681 45.94 -19.07 -11.90
C ALA A 681 47.02 -19.26 -12.94
N VAL A 682 47.12 -18.36 -13.93
CA VAL A 682 48.20 -18.40 -14.96
C VAL A 682 49.56 -18.18 -14.33
N LEU A 683 49.72 -17.19 -13.47
CA LEU A 683 50.98 -16.93 -12.78
C LEU A 683 51.41 -18.15 -11.93
N CYS A 684 50.49 -18.74 -11.18
CA CYS A 684 50.75 -19.95 -10.39
C CYS A 684 51.20 -21.12 -11.28
N ALA A 685 50.47 -21.40 -12.37
CA ALA A 685 50.76 -22.52 -13.27
C ALA A 685 52.11 -22.37 -13.97
N LEU A 686 52.46 -21.14 -14.38
CA LEU A 686 53.70 -20.87 -15.10
C LEU A 686 54.93 -20.77 -14.17
N THR A 687 54.75 -20.28 -12.95
CA THR A 687 55.85 -20.15 -11.97
C THR A 687 56.14 -21.45 -11.21
N ALA A 688 55.18 -22.37 -11.10
CA ALA A 688 55.33 -23.69 -10.50
C ALA A 688 56.07 -24.70 -11.43
N ARG A 689 56.32 -24.37 -12.70
CA ARG A 689 57.08 -25.22 -13.63
C ARG A 689 58.60 -25.19 -13.29
N VAL A 690 59.02 -26.11 -12.43
CA VAL A 690 60.41 -26.62 -12.40
C VAL A 690 60.60 -27.44 -13.69
N PRO A 691 61.70 -27.34 -14.42
CA PRO A 691 61.84 -27.98 -15.71
C PRO A 691 62.02 -29.51 -15.55
N THR A 692 60.97 -30.26 -15.64
CA THR A 692 60.91 -31.64 -15.99
C THR A 692 60.32 -31.78 -17.38
N ALA A 693 61.14 -32.14 -18.30
CA ALA A 693 60.78 -32.44 -19.68
C ALA A 693 59.65 -33.47 -19.71
N SER A 694 58.52 -33.10 -20.08
CA SER A 694 57.51 -34.01 -20.62
C SER A 694 56.55 -33.21 -21.51
N ASN A 695 56.71 -33.44 -22.81
CA ASN A 695 55.85 -32.99 -23.86
C ASN A 695 54.41 -33.46 -23.60
N VAL A 696 53.57 -32.57 -23.16
CA VAL A 696 52.11 -32.68 -23.40
C VAL A 696 51.82 -31.60 -24.38
N ALA A 697 51.67 -32.00 -25.63
CA ALA A 697 51.20 -31.14 -26.72
C ALA A 697 49.84 -30.48 -26.31
N PRO A 698 49.62 -29.23 -26.72
CA PRO A 698 48.29 -28.62 -26.54
C PRO A 698 47.31 -29.52 -27.29
N VAL A 699 46.28 -29.98 -26.56
CA VAL A 699 45.13 -30.62 -27.21
C VAL A 699 44.47 -29.52 -28.07
N ALA A 700 44.87 -29.52 -29.35
CA ALA A 700 44.09 -28.83 -30.35
C ALA A 700 42.67 -29.42 -30.28
N LEU A 701 41.71 -28.61 -29.97
CA LEU A 701 40.30 -28.91 -30.23
C LEU A 701 40.20 -29.13 -31.75
N ARG A 702 40.35 -30.39 -32.15
CA ARG A 702 40.01 -30.82 -33.50
C ARG A 702 38.51 -30.59 -33.67
N ASP A 703 38.13 -30.11 -34.84
CA ASP A 703 36.81 -30.16 -35.44
C ASP A 703 36.25 -31.60 -35.52
N ALA A 704 36.01 -32.21 -34.38
CA ALA A 704 35.29 -33.47 -34.28
C ALA A 704 33.81 -33.11 -34.17
N THR A 705 33.03 -33.49 -35.17
CA THR A 705 31.57 -33.45 -35.09
C THR A 705 31.12 -34.11 -33.78
N PRO A 706 30.41 -33.41 -32.89
CA PRO A 706 30.19 -33.88 -31.50
C PRO A 706 29.31 -35.11 -31.37
N ALA A 707 28.61 -35.54 -32.44
CA ALA A 707 27.66 -36.66 -32.40
C ALA A 707 27.60 -37.48 -33.69
N PRO A 708 28.77 -38.02 -34.21
CA PRO A 708 28.76 -38.72 -35.49
C PRO A 708 27.93 -40.02 -35.41
N GLY A 709 26.86 -40.10 -36.20
CA GLY A 709 26.07 -41.32 -36.39
C GLY A 709 24.96 -41.57 -35.35
N LEU A 710 24.73 -40.67 -34.38
CA LEU A 710 23.63 -40.81 -33.40
C LEU A 710 22.24 -40.74 -34.07
N ARG A 711 21.35 -41.61 -33.65
CA ARG A 711 19.94 -41.59 -34.06
C ARG A 711 19.10 -40.88 -32.99
N ILE A 712 18.56 -39.74 -33.32
CA ILE A 712 17.83 -38.90 -32.38
C ILE A 712 16.38 -38.78 -32.78
N LEU A 713 15.47 -38.98 -31.82
CA LEU A 713 14.04 -38.67 -31.95
C LEU A 713 13.79 -37.26 -31.47
N LEU A 714 13.17 -36.43 -32.28
CA LEU A 714 12.75 -35.09 -31.95
C LEU A 714 11.22 -35.00 -31.93
N ALA A 715 10.67 -34.73 -30.76
CA ALA A 715 9.20 -34.51 -30.58
C ALA A 715 8.97 -33.07 -30.20
N ASP A 716 8.29 -32.31 -31.06
CA ASP A 716 7.91 -30.93 -30.88
C ASP A 716 6.70 -30.66 -31.77
N ASP A 717 5.69 -29.95 -31.31
CA ASP A 717 4.46 -29.69 -32.06
C ASP A 717 4.58 -28.54 -33.08
N ASN A 718 5.61 -27.71 -32.90
CA ASN A 718 5.83 -26.55 -33.75
C ASN A 718 6.82 -26.85 -34.89
N VAL A 719 6.31 -26.74 -36.13
CA VAL A 719 7.10 -27.02 -37.35
C VAL A 719 8.39 -26.19 -37.42
N VAL A 720 8.40 -24.96 -36.94
CA VAL A 720 9.59 -24.10 -36.95
C VAL A 720 10.63 -24.64 -35.98
N ASN A 721 10.21 -25.02 -34.77
CA ASN A 721 11.11 -25.63 -33.77
C ASN A 721 11.68 -26.95 -34.28
N GLN A 722 10.85 -27.80 -34.88
CA GLN A 722 11.29 -29.05 -35.54
C GLN A 722 12.37 -28.78 -36.57
N MET A 723 12.18 -27.79 -37.44
CA MET A 723 13.14 -27.44 -38.50
C MET A 723 14.47 -26.95 -37.92
N VAL A 724 14.43 -26.03 -36.94
CA VAL A 724 15.61 -25.45 -36.29
C VAL A 724 16.40 -26.56 -35.57
N ALA A 725 15.71 -27.30 -34.68
CA ALA A 725 16.35 -28.38 -33.92
C ALA A 725 16.91 -29.50 -34.80
N SER A 726 16.15 -29.94 -35.83
CA SER A 726 16.63 -30.96 -36.78
C SER A 726 17.88 -30.52 -37.50
N ARG A 727 17.95 -29.26 -37.94
CA ARG A 727 19.11 -28.72 -38.65
C ARG A 727 20.34 -28.64 -37.73
N MET A 728 20.16 -28.21 -36.50
CA MET A 728 21.23 -28.20 -35.50
C MET A 728 21.75 -29.59 -35.23
N LEU A 729 20.86 -30.57 -35.01
CA LEU A 729 21.23 -31.98 -34.77
C LEU A 729 21.97 -32.63 -35.96
N ARG A 730 21.52 -32.41 -37.20
CA ARG A 730 22.17 -32.89 -38.41
C ARG A 730 23.58 -32.32 -38.60
N ARG A 731 23.81 -31.07 -38.21
CA ARG A 731 25.13 -30.45 -38.21
C ARG A 731 26.08 -31.07 -37.17
N CYS A 732 25.51 -31.54 -36.06
CA CYS A 732 26.28 -32.35 -35.09
C CYS A 732 26.59 -33.78 -35.59
N GLY A 733 26.15 -34.15 -36.82
CA GLY A 733 26.35 -35.46 -37.39
C GLY A 733 25.29 -36.49 -37.04
N ALA A 734 24.18 -36.10 -36.42
CA ALA A 734 23.09 -37.01 -36.03
C ALA A 734 22.05 -37.22 -37.15
N SER A 735 21.46 -38.44 -37.19
CA SER A 735 20.26 -38.72 -37.97
C SER A 735 19.02 -38.44 -37.12
N VAL A 736 18.06 -37.69 -37.66
CA VAL A 736 16.91 -37.19 -36.88
C VAL A 736 15.62 -37.69 -37.46
N ARG A 737 14.80 -38.31 -36.61
CA ARG A 737 13.37 -38.57 -36.89
C ARG A 737 12.54 -37.57 -36.14
N VAL A 738 11.59 -36.91 -36.82
CA VAL A 738 10.74 -35.89 -36.26
C VAL A 738 9.34 -36.42 -36.08
N VAL A 739 8.69 -36.07 -34.97
CA VAL A 739 7.28 -36.36 -34.65
C VAL A 739 6.65 -35.15 -33.99
N SER A 740 5.31 -35.06 -34.03
CA SER A 740 4.59 -33.84 -33.67
C SER A 740 3.84 -33.91 -32.32
N ASN A 741 3.81 -35.06 -31.68
CA ASN A 741 3.18 -35.23 -30.37
C ASN A 741 3.71 -36.42 -29.60
N GLY A 742 3.29 -36.61 -28.35
CA GLY A 742 3.77 -37.69 -27.48
C GLY A 742 3.31 -39.06 -27.92
N LEU A 743 2.15 -39.21 -28.58
CA LEU A 743 1.67 -40.48 -29.09
C LEU A 743 2.54 -40.99 -30.25
N GLU A 744 2.84 -40.13 -31.21
CA GLU A 744 3.75 -40.41 -32.31
C GLU A 744 5.15 -40.73 -31.80
N ALA A 745 5.61 -40.04 -30.75
CA ALA A 745 6.91 -40.29 -30.12
C ALA A 745 6.97 -41.72 -29.53
N LEU A 746 5.93 -42.12 -28.78
CA LEU A 746 5.86 -43.48 -28.23
C LEU A 746 5.78 -44.55 -29.35
N GLN A 747 5.09 -44.29 -30.45
CA GLN A 747 5.04 -45.20 -31.59
C GLN A 747 6.39 -45.29 -32.27
N ALA A 748 7.05 -44.16 -32.53
CA ALA A 748 8.39 -44.14 -33.14
C ALA A 748 9.42 -44.89 -32.28
N LEU A 749 9.34 -44.79 -30.95
CA LEU A 749 10.19 -45.51 -29.98
C LEU A 749 9.95 -47.03 -29.95
N ARG A 750 8.75 -47.48 -30.33
CA ARG A 750 8.47 -48.93 -30.50
C ARG A 750 9.00 -49.49 -31.84
N ASP A 751 9.00 -48.65 -32.87
CA ASP A 751 9.34 -49.06 -34.24
C ASP A 751 10.85 -49.13 -34.52
N ALA A 752 11.60 -48.20 -33.93
CA ALA A 752 13.03 -48.07 -34.18
C ALA A 752 13.85 -47.79 -32.91
N ASP A 753 15.17 -48.05 -32.96
CA ASP A 753 16.10 -47.70 -31.86
C ASP A 753 16.59 -46.29 -32.01
N PHE A 754 16.72 -45.58 -30.87
CA PHE A 754 17.27 -44.22 -30.77
C PHE A 754 18.32 -44.16 -29.67
N ASP A 755 19.31 -43.30 -29.88
CA ASP A 755 20.42 -43.06 -28.93
C ASP A 755 20.09 -41.96 -27.94
N ALA A 756 19.19 -41.02 -28.30
CA ALA A 756 18.61 -39.98 -27.42
C ALA A 756 17.27 -39.48 -27.99
N VAL A 757 16.50 -38.88 -27.10
CA VAL A 757 15.20 -38.24 -27.43
C VAL A 757 15.23 -36.79 -26.97
N LEU A 758 14.89 -35.86 -27.85
CA LEU A 758 14.53 -34.49 -27.49
C LEU A 758 13.01 -34.42 -27.46
N MET A 759 12.45 -34.11 -26.29
CA MET A 759 11.03 -34.20 -26.03
C MET A 759 10.50 -32.84 -25.56
N ASP A 760 9.62 -32.21 -26.33
CA ASP A 760 8.92 -31.04 -25.85
C ASP A 760 8.01 -31.41 -24.66
N CYS A 761 8.04 -30.60 -23.64
CA CYS A 761 7.23 -30.81 -22.45
C CYS A 761 5.73 -30.61 -22.74
N GLN A 762 5.37 -29.66 -23.62
CA GLN A 762 3.98 -29.31 -23.92
C GLN A 762 3.67 -29.58 -25.38
N MET A 763 2.85 -30.59 -25.65
CA MET A 763 2.39 -30.96 -26.98
C MET A 763 0.90 -31.32 -26.95
N PRO A 764 0.15 -31.15 -28.05
CA PRO A 764 -1.24 -31.59 -28.16
C PRO A 764 -1.35 -33.11 -28.08
N ASP A 765 -2.55 -33.59 -27.78
CA ASP A 765 -2.95 -35.00 -27.66
C ASP A 765 -2.27 -35.75 -26.50
N MET A 766 -0.98 -35.68 -26.38
CA MET A 766 -0.18 -36.24 -25.26
C MET A 766 1.06 -35.38 -25.04
N ASP A 767 1.21 -34.85 -23.83
CA ASP A 767 2.36 -34.06 -23.42
C ASP A 767 3.64 -34.91 -23.22
N GLY A 768 4.82 -34.26 -23.22
CA GLY A 768 6.09 -34.98 -23.09
C GLY A 768 6.27 -35.63 -21.74
N TYR A 769 5.69 -35.12 -20.68
CA TYR A 769 5.75 -35.73 -19.35
C TYR A 769 5.00 -37.05 -19.31
N GLU A 770 3.80 -37.10 -19.89
CA GLU A 770 2.99 -38.31 -19.92
C GLU A 770 3.61 -39.36 -20.86
N ALA A 771 4.09 -38.91 -22.02
CA ALA A 771 4.83 -39.80 -22.93
C ALA A 771 6.05 -40.45 -22.25
N THR A 772 6.82 -39.66 -21.50
CA THR A 772 7.97 -40.16 -20.75
C THR A 772 7.55 -41.14 -19.65
N ARG A 773 6.53 -40.81 -18.86
CA ARG A 773 6.01 -41.69 -17.81
C ARG A 773 5.52 -43.02 -18.35
N GLN A 774 4.82 -43.01 -19.47
CA GLN A 774 4.35 -44.22 -20.13
C GLN A 774 5.53 -45.07 -20.64
N LEU A 775 6.53 -44.47 -21.25
CA LEU A 775 7.75 -45.17 -21.69
C LEU A 775 8.48 -45.83 -20.51
N ARG A 776 8.71 -45.12 -19.42
CA ARG A 776 9.40 -45.61 -18.23
C ARG A 776 8.61 -46.69 -17.48
N ARG A 777 7.28 -46.73 -17.58
CA ARG A 777 6.41 -47.77 -16.99
C ARG A 777 6.30 -49.04 -17.85
N ALA A 778 6.81 -49.01 -19.08
CA ALA A 778 6.79 -50.21 -19.91
C ALA A 778 7.56 -51.39 -19.25
N ALA A 779 7.25 -52.62 -19.67
CA ALA A 779 7.87 -53.80 -19.10
C ALA A 779 9.41 -53.77 -19.25
N PRO A 780 10.18 -54.36 -18.33
CA PRO A 780 11.62 -54.51 -18.47
C PRO A 780 11.98 -55.21 -19.80
N GLY A 781 12.95 -54.65 -20.56
CA GLY A 781 13.29 -55.15 -21.87
C GLY A 781 12.48 -54.58 -23.05
N THR A 782 11.54 -53.66 -22.80
CA THR A 782 10.85 -52.90 -23.87
C THR A 782 11.87 -52.01 -24.57
N ARG A 783 11.79 -51.97 -25.92
CA ARG A 783 12.67 -51.14 -26.75
C ARG A 783 12.67 -49.68 -26.32
N ASN A 784 13.82 -49.06 -26.23
CA ASN A 784 14.03 -47.66 -25.84
C ASN A 784 13.45 -47.24 -24.45
N ARG A 785 13.10 -48.18 -23.56
CA ARG A 785 12.58 -47.87 -22.23
C ARG A 785 13.48 -46.94 -21.43
N ASP A 786 14.80 -47.18 -21.52
CA ASP A 786 15.83 -46.48 -20.75
C ASP A 786 16.65 -45.49 -21.63
N VAL A 787 16.16 -45.14 -22.84
CA VAL A 787 16.80 -44.17 -23.73
C VAL A 787 16.87 -42.81 -23.01
N PRO A 788 18.01 -42.10 -23.13
CA PRO A 788 18.11 -40.74 -22.56
C PRO A 788 17.08 -39.80 -23.19
N ILE A 789 16.32 -39.11 -22.34
CA ILE A 789 15.35 -38.10 -22.75
C ILE A 789 15.79 -36.76 -22.25
N ILE A 790 15.97 -35.81 -23.17
CA ILE A 790 16.27 -34.41 -22.90
C ILE A 790 15.00 -33.61 -23.09
N ALA A 791 14.50 -33.00 -22.04
CA ALA A 791 13.31 -32.14 -22.10
C ALA A 791 13.59 -30.84 -22.87
N LEU A 792 12.65 -30.39 -23.68
CA LEU A 792 12.62 -29.06 -24.27
C LEU A 792 11.58 -28.24 -23.53
N THR A 793 11.99 -27.22 -22.76
CA THR A 793 11.08 -26.43 -21.93
C THR A 793 11.00 -24.99 -22.40
N ALA A 794 9.84 -24.34 -22.24
CA ALA A 794 9.68 -22.92 -22.51
C ALA A 794 10.33 -22.02 -21.45
N SER A 795 10.66 -22.59 -20.28
CA SER A 795 11.18 -21.87 -19.13
C SER A 795 12.29 -22.68 -18.43
N ALA A 796 13.26 -22.01 -17.87
CA ALA A 796 14.39 -22.62 -17.15
C ALA A 796 14.20 -22.66 -15.62
N PHE A 797 12.97 -22.54 -15.12
CA PHE A 797 12.69 -22.51 -13.67
C PHE A 797 12.93 -23.88 -12.99
N ALA A 798 13.37 -23.83 -11.74
CA ALA A 798 13.64 -25.02 -10.92
C ALA A 798 12.46 -25.96 -10.80
N THR A 799 11.22 -25.44 -10.80
CA THR A 799 9.97 -26.22 -10.80
C THR A 799 9.80 -27.08 -12.04
N ASP A 800 10.16 -26.55 -13.23
CA ASP A 800 10.06 -27.30 -14.48
C ASP A 800 11.09 -28.42 -14.53
N ARG A 801 12.29 -28.17 -14.00
CA ARG A 801 13.33 -29.20 -13.84
C ARG A 801 12.88 -30.35 -12.95
N GLU A 802 12.28 -30.05 -11.80
CA GLU A 802 11.76 -31.07 -10.89
C GLU A 802 10.67 -31.93 -11.55
N LEU A 803 9.79 -31.30 -12.32
CA LEU A 803 8.72 -31.99 -13.07
C LEU A 803 9.31 -32.91 -14.17
N CYS A 804 10.33 -32.45 -14.90
CA CYS A 804 11.04 -33.28 -15.90
C CYS A 804 11.68 -34.51 -15.27
N LEU A 805 12.42 -34.31 -14.19
CA LEU A 805 13.10 -35.41 -13.48
C LEU A 805 12.10 -36.38 -12.84
N ALA A 806 11.00 -35.86 -12.24
CA ALA A 806 9.94 -36.66 -11.66
C ALA A 806 9.18 -37.49 -12.73
N ALA A 807 9.09 -36.99 -13.97
CA ALA A 807 8.54 -37.75 -15.10
C ALA A 807 9.51 -38.85 -15.61
N GLY A 808 10.79 -38.81 -15.25
CA GLY A 808 11.81 -39.77 -15.67
C GLY A 808 12.68 -39.30 -16.85
N MET A 809 12.72 -37.98 -17.12
CA MET A 809 13.64 -37.39 -18.09
C MET A 809 15.06 -37.26 -17.49
N ASN A 810 16.08 -37.24 -18.33
CA ASN A 810 17.47 -37.29 -17.91
C ASN A 810 18.16 -35.91 -17.85
N ASP A 811 17.77 -35.00 -18.74
CA ASP A 811 18.32 -33.64 -18.84
C ASP A 811 17.25 -32.70 -19.40
N PHE A 812 17.53 -31.39 -19.41
CA PHE A 812 16.61 -30.40 -19.95
C PHE A 812 17.35 -29.28 -20.70
N LEU A 813 16.68 -28.67 -21.69
CA LEU A 813 17.14 -27.52 -22.45
C LEU A 813 16.01 -26.50 -22.55
N SER A 814 16.33 -25.24 -22.28
CA SER A 814 15.37 -24.14 -22.47
C SER A 814 15.24 -23.75 -23.95
N LYS A 815 14.05 -23.47 -24.41
CA LYS A 815 13.80 -22.83 -25.70
C LYS A 815 13.99 -21.30 -25.59
N PRO A 816 14.67 -20.64 -26.58
CA PRO A 816 15.15 -21.18 -27.85
C PRO A 816 16.43 -22.00 -27.68
N LEU A 817 16.59 -23.07 -28.49
CA LEU A 817 17.75 -23.93 -28.45
C LEU A 817 19.02 -23.20 -28.90
N GLU A 818 20.06 -23.30 -28.09
CA GLU A 818 21.39 -22.82 -28.43
C GLU A 818 22.28 -24.02 -28.81
N ARG A 819 23.06 -23.89 -29.90
CA ARG A 819 23.85 -24.95 -30.44
C ARG A 819 24.85 -25.54 -29.40
N ALA A 820 25.57 -24.66 -28.73
CA ALA A 820 26.58 -25.10 -27.74
C ALA A 820 25.97 -25.92 -26.59
N ARG A 821 24.80 -25.49 -26.07
CA ARG A 821 24.09 -26.20 -25.00
C ARG A 821 23.52 -27.52 -25.47
N LEU A 822 23.04 -27.56 -26.73
CA LEU A 822 22.54 -28.79 -27.34
C LEU A 822 23.65 -29.82 -27.49
N GLU A 823 24.84 -29.44 -27.99
CA GLU A 823 26.01 -30.29 -28.14
C GLU A 823 26.46 -30.84 -26.78
N GLU A 824 26.52 -30.00 -25.76
CA GLU A 824 26.90 -30.40 -24.41
C GLU A 824 25.89 -31.38 -23.78
N ALA A 825 24.56 -31.13 -23.91
CA ALA A 825 23.52 -32.02 -23.42
C ALA A 825 23.54 -33.39 -24.12
N LEU A 826 23.78 -33.42 -25.42
CA LEU A 826 23.92 -34.66 -26.18
C LEU A 826 25.16 -35.46 -25.72
N LEU A 827 26.28 -34.81 -25.48
CA LEU A 827 27.48 -35.46 -24.96
C LEU A 827 27.25 -36.08 -23.57
N ARG A 828 26.57 -35.33 -22.67
CA ARG A 828 26.21 -35.85 -21.34
C ARG A 828 25.25 -37.04 -21.43
N ALA A 829 24.30 -36.99 -22.34
CA ALA A 829 23.28 -38.04 -22.47
C ALA A 829 23.83 -39.33 -23.10
N THR A 830 24.79 -39.22 -24.03
CA THR A 830 25.25 -40.39 -24.81
C THR A 830 26.58 -41.02 -24.31
N GLN A 831 27.33 -40.34 -23.41
CA GLN A 831 28.59 -40.85 -22.86
C GLN A 831 28.62 -40.75 -21.32
N PRO A 832 27.77 -41.42 -20.57
CA PRO A 832 27.69 -41.28 -19.12
C PRO A 832 28.95 -41.78 -18.38
N ALA A 833 29.75 -42.69 -18.95
CA ALA A 833 30.94 -43.26 -18.30
C ALA A 833 32.18 -42.37 -18.35
N VAL A 834 32.34 -41.50 -19.34
CA VAL A 834 33.54 -40.65 -19.52
C VAL A 834 33.41 -39.36 -18.72
N VAL A 835 32.20 -38.83 -18.60
CA VAL A 835 31.93 -37.57 -17.87
C VAL A 835 31.90 -37.82 -16.36
N ALA A 836 31.39 -38.94 -15.91
CA ALA A 836 31.40 -39.31 -14.48
C ALA A 836 32.83 -39.50 -13.93
N ALA A 837 33.76 -40.02 -14.73
CA ALA A 837 35.17 -40.14 -14.35
C ALA A 837 35.90 -38.79 -14.27
N ALA A 838 35.50 -37.80 -15.06
CA ALA A 838 36.08 -36.45 -15.07
C ALA A 838 35.56 -35.54 -13.96
N LEU A 839 34.31 -35.73 -13.51
CA LEU A 839 33.65 -34.90 -12.49
C LEU A 839 33.66 -35.52 -11.08
N TYR A 840 33.76 -36.85 -10.93
CA TYR A 840 33.73 -37.57 -9.65
C TYR A 840 34.94 -38.43 -9.38
N GLY A 841 36.06 -38.22 -10.08
CA GLY A 841 37.27 -39.01 -9.96
C GLY A 841 38.17 -38.66 -8.77
N SER A 842 37.65 -38.49 -7.54
CA SER A 842 38.48 -38.45 -6.34
C SER A 842 37.79 -38.78 -5.01
N GLU A 843 36.71 -39.57 -5.01
CA GLU A 843 36.22 -40.09 -3.73
C GLU A 843 35.83 -41.57 -3.83
N ARG A 844 36.81 -42.45 -3.78
CA ARG A 844 36.71 -43.82 -3.26
C ARG A 844 38.08 -44.49 -3.21
N THR A 845 38.83 -44.25 -2.15
CA THR A 845 39.68 -45.24 -1.50
C THR A 845 39.98 -44.77 -0.10
N GLY A 846 39.52 -45.52 0.88
CA GLY A 846 39.84 -45.37 2.28
C GLY A 846 38.70 -45.83 3.14
N GLU A 847 38.73 -47.09 3.51
CA GLU A 847 37.96 -47.71 4.60
C GLU A 847 37.94 -46.86 5.88
#